data_d2e761665c326ae47f81d05498902ebb
#
_entry.id   d2e761665c326ae47f81d05498902ebb
#
_cell.length_a   1.000
_cell.length_b   1.000
_cell.length_c   1.000
_cell.angle_alpha   90.00
_cell.angle_beta   90.00
_cell.angle_gamma   90.00
#
_symmetry.space_group_name_H-M   'P 1'
#
loop_
_entity.id
_entity.type
_entity.pdbx_description
1 polymer ?
#
loop_
_entity_poly.entity_id
_entity_poly.type
_entity_poly.pdbx_seq_one_letter_code
_entity_poly.pdbx_strand_id
1 'polypeptide(L)'
;MGTEIKKKKQTMMCVEKLKLNNVKNKKLKSQTVSKISGITLIALVVTIVVLLILAGITISLVFSENGVIQKAQDSKEQTAIGEMREKLEMAKVPVYADGNGSYKVQDYWDRIESEGLIADKTVDIIDNGDGTYEVTTTPGYVFEITVEPNKEIAENIIIGECIGKGENLSIGIRVVKRTTNSIEIELVRVEGASDFKYSIKKQGEEYGAAEEKSETRHVFSGLTQGGIYTIKVEATKDGKQQIVEKTVQVGEIPLAIDGDVIWTGNGQAEVRIYTNETGYQLEWQKNGISEGNWTRETSGVKEKTITGLVNGDIIYARLYDGTSSGKYANIEVRDDIDPTATIKLSGTAVEIGKPLTAEVAQTDNESGINISQTKWVFNTEAGNIGTETSKYTGGTFTKTPETITIPTTVGGTYYLHVLTVDNAGNKKEIISEKIKITSVPNNWKQTTSSDPEWYDYGTEVNAPKLGEGMTPIVYIGENKPTEKKWANAMTEDGSMWVWIPRYAYSITSGYHSSSAGNIEIKFLKESSNVAYDGTSTWDNVSGQGKWNIHPAFNYGQEVSGIWVAKFEASPEGATTDKANSEYDGTEKKLQVKPGVSSWRYIDIGDMYTVCLNYNSALNSHMMKNDEWGAVAYLSKSKYGKQNEEVWINNSSSYITGSAGNSASAETDVGTTTDYTSTQGVKASTTGTVYGVYDMSGGAWECVAAYVNSENSYFTWGSALVNGESKTKNVYNVGSSDMDYNNYNANSSKYGDAVYETSTSGNGSTSWYSDYSNFPDKYGGPFFYRGGYYSGGSRERVFSFNCTSGAYYDGVSFHPVLVVI
;
A
#
# COMPACT_ATOMS: atom_id res chain seq x y z
N MET A 1 -14.36 1.78 8.66
CA MET A 1 -15.24 0.76 9.29
C MET A 1 -14.66 0.12 10.57
N GLY A 2 -13.35 -0.02 10.73
CA GLY A 2 -12.74 -0.65 11.93
C GLY A 2 -12.68 0.22 13.19
N THR A 3 -12.68 1.52 13.06
CA THR A 3 -12.53 2.48 14.18
C THR A 3 -13.84 2.87 14.85
N GLU A 4 -14.94 2.86 14.13
CA GLU A 4 -16.28 3.14 14.69
C GLU A 4 -16.83 1.99 15.54
N ILE A 5 -16.50 0.74 15.17
CA ILE A 5 -16.94 -0.44 15.94
C ILE A 5 -16.22 -0.52 17.30
N LYS A 6 -14.97 -0.05 17.39
CA LYS A 6 -14.22 0.02 18.67
C LYS A 6 -14.77 1.12 19.59
N LYS A 7 -15.17 2.27 19.05
CA LYS A 7 -15.78 3.35 19.87
C LYS A 7 -17.16 2.95 20.40
N LYS A 8 -18.01 2.30 19.60
CA LYS A 8 -19.33 1.81 20.08
C LYS A 8 -19.21 0.71 21.14
N LYS A 9 -18.20 -0.18 21.06
CA LYS A 9 -17.96 -1.19 22.12
C LYS A 9 -17.47 -0.56 23.43
N GLN A 10 -16.65 0.48 23.39
CA GLN A 10 -16.19 1.17 24.61
C GLN A 10 -17.32 1.96 25.27
N THR A 11 -18.21 2.58 24.51
CA THR A 11 -19.37 3.32 25.04
C THR A 11 -20.40 2.37 25.64
N MET A 12 -20.64 1.19 25.06
CA MET A 12 -21.51 0.17 25.63
C MET A 12 -20.96 -0.43 26.94
N MET A 13 -19.66 -0.64 27.05
CA MET A 13 -19.02 -1.12 28.30
C MET A 13 -19.07 -0.09 29.43
N CYS A 14 -19.04 1.21 29.13
CA CYS A 14 -19.21 2.27 30.13
C CYS A 14 -20.64 2.37 30.66
N VAL A 15 -21.64 2.17 29.81
CA VAL A 15 -23.06 2.21 30.20
C VAL A 15 -23.45 1.00 31.04
N GLU A 16 -22.90 -0.20 30.78
CA GLU A 16 -23.12 -1.37 31.62
C GLU A 16 -22.44 -1.29 32.98
N LYS A 17 -21.22 -0.70 33.06
CA LYS A 17 -20.57 -0.44 34.36
C LYS A 17 -21.32 0.58 35.21
N LEU A 18 -21.96 1.58 34.62
CA LEU A 18 -22.80 2.52 35.34
C LEU A 18 -24.12 1.91 35.82
N LYS A 19 -24.71 0.97 35.08
CA LYS A 19 -25.90 0.21 35.50
C LYS A 19 -25.61 -0.76 36.64
N LEU A 20 -24.45 -1.43 36.63
CA LEU A 20 -24.04 -2.34 37.71
C LEU A 20 -23.73 -1.62 39.02
N ASN A 21 -23.20 -0.41 38.98
CA ASN A 21 -22.95 0.36 40.21
C ASN A 21 -24.24 0.90 40.83
N ASN A 22 -25.27 1.21 40.03
CA ASN A 22 -26.57 1.65 40.56
C ASN A 22 -27.36 0.49 41.19
N VAL A 23 -27.16 -0.75 40.79
CA VAL A 23 -27.81 -1.93 41.38
C VAL A 23 -27.10 -2.34 42.71
N LYS A 24 -25.81 -2.15 42.84
CA LYS A 24 -25.08 -2.41 44.11
C LYS A 24 -25.41 -1.39 45.20
N ASN A 25 -25.69 -0.14 44.87
CA ASN A 25 -26.05 0.89 45.86
C ASN A 25 -27.49 0.81 46.35
N LYS A 26 -28.38 0.05 45.66
CA LYS A 26 -29.76 -0.22 46.16
C LYS A 26 -29.88 -1.36 47.15
N LYS A 27 -28.86 -2.24 47.25
CA LYS A 27 -28.88 -3.36 48.20
C LYS A 27 -28.25 -3.08 49.57
N LEU A 28 -27.68 -1.89 49.77
CA LEU A 28 -27.04 -1.52 51.07
C LEU A 28 -27.86 -0.53 51.92
N LYS A 29 -29.14 -0.27 51.56
CA LYS A 29 -29.99 0.67 52.31
C LYS A 29 -31.15 -0.01 53.05
N SER A 30 -31.07 -1.27 53.41
CA SER A 30 -32.13 -1.93 54.15
C SER A 30 -31.69 -2.58 55.46
N GLN A 31 -30.69 -2.06 56.15
CA GLN A 31 -30.44 -2.39 57.56
C GLN A 31 -29.69 -1.21 58.21
N THR A 32 -30.44 -0.33 58.84
CA THR A 32 -30.19 0.33 60.15
C THR A 32 -31.15 1.51 60.26
N VAL A 33 -32.34 1.28 60.72
CA VAL A 33 -33.16 2.32 61.37
C VAL A 33 -33.28 1.93 62.84
N SER A 34 -32.44 2.54 63.69
CA SER A 34 -32.82 2.79 65.05
C SER A 34 -32.00 3.92 65.65
N LYS A 35 -32.74 4.93 66.12
CA LYS A 35 -32.34 6.04 66.98
C LYS A 35 -31.43 7.12 66.43
N ILE A 36 -32.03 8.21 65.93
CA ILE A 36 -31.51 9.56 66.23
C ILE A 36 -32.68 10.42 66.65
N SER A 37 -32.60 10.90 67.86
CA SER A 37 -33.47 11.88 68.46
C SER A 37 -33.00 13.30 68.05
N GLY A 38 -33.94 14.15 67.67
CA GLY A 38 -33.83 15.59 67.83
C GLY A 38 -32.85 16.33 66.96
N ILE A 39 -33.22 16.64 65.70
CA ILE A 39 -32.63 17.78 65.02
C ILE A 39 -33.29 19.04 65.54
N THR A 40 -32.52 19.94 66.15
CA THR A 40 -33.04 21.22 66.60
C THR A 40 -33.54 22.06 65.43
N LEU A 41 -34.62 22.88 65.63
CA LEU A 41 -35.21 23.73 64.60
C LEU A 41 -34.16 24.62 63.89
N ILE A 42 -33.09 24.97 64.58
CA ILE A 42 -31.98 25.77 64.06
C ILE A 42 -31.16 24.96 63.05
N ALA A 43 -30.92 23.67 63.29
CA ALA A 43 -30.18 22.81 62.32
C ALA A 43 -31.01 22.57 61.07
N LEU A 44 -32.33 22.47 61.16
CA LEU A 44 -33.22 22.34 59.98
C LEU A 44 -33.25 23.64 59.19
N VAL A 45 -33.35 24.82 59.85
CA VAL A 45 -33.35 26.14 59.18
C VAL A 45 -31.98 26.37 58.46
N VAL A 46 -30.85 26.05 59.12
CA VAL A 46 -29.52 26.18 58.49
C VAL A 46 -29.41 25.25 57.31
N THR A 47 -29.89 24.00 57.38
CA THR A 47 -29.88 23.07 56.27
C THR A 47 -30.72 23.54 55.09
N ILE A 48 -31.90 24.15 55.37
CA ILE A 48 -32.75 24.72 54.30
C ILE A 48 -32.11 25.95 53.69
N VAL A 49 -31.52 26.83 54.49
CA VAL A 49 -30.81 28.01 53.97
C VAL A 49 -29.59 27.61 53.16
N VAL A 50 -28.79 26.62 53.60
CA VAL A 50 -27.66 26.11 52.83
C VAL A 50 -28.11 25.45 51.53
N LEU A 51 -29.22 24.71 51.54
CA LEU A 51 -29.80 24.12 50.33
C LEU A 51 -30.35 25.17 49.37
N LEU A 52 -30.93 26.26 49.88
CA LEU A 52 -31.40 27.37 49.06
C LEU A 52 -30.23 28.18 48.45
N ILE A 53 -29.16 28.39 49.21
CA ILE A 53 -27.93 29.02 48.69
C ILE A 53 -27.28 28.13 47.65
N LEU A 54 -27.15 26.85 47.91
CA LEU A 54 -26.59 25.88 46.95
C LEU A 54 -27.45 25.75 45.69
N ALA A 55 -28.81 25.78 45.86
CA ALA A 55 -29.71 25.81 44.72
C ALA A 55 -29.59 27.13 43.94
N GLY A 56 -29.46 28.26 44.61
CA GLY A 56 -29.24 29.56 43.95
C GLY A 56 -27.92 29.62 43.23
N ILE A 57 -26.83 29.09 43.81
CA ILE A 57 -25.52 29.01 43.15
C ILE A 57 -25.56 28.06 41.95
N THR A 58 -26.25 26.90 42.08
CA THR A 58 -26.36 25.96 40.94
C THR A 58 -27.24 26.53 39.83
N ILE A 59 -28.31 27.25 40.13
CA ILE A 59 -29.16 27.92 39.13
C ILE A 59 -28.36 29.04 38.41
N SER A 60 -27.61 29.85 39.18
CA SER A 60 -26.75 30.90 38.61
C SER A 60 -25.64 30.34 37.75
N LEU A 61 -25.00 29.22 38.15
CA LEU A 61 -23.96 28.55 37.38
C LEU A 61 -24.48 27.86 36.09
N VAL A 62 -25.79 27.55 36.04
CA VAL A 62 -26.40 26.87 34.87
C VAL A 62 -26.98 27.87 33.88
N PHE A 63 -27.58 29.01 34.39
CA PHE A 63 -28.36 29.96 33.55
C PHE A 63 -27.75 31.37 33.44
N SER A 64 -26.56 31.64 34.03
CA SER A 64 -25.87 32.92 33.80
C SER A 64 -25.18 32.95 32.42
N GLU A 65 -24.82 34.16 31.98
CA GLU A 65 -24.08 34.39 30.72
C GLU A 65 -22.77 33.54 30.58
N ASN A 66 -22.24 33.05 31.70
CA ASN A 66 -21.11 32.14 31.78
C ASN A 66 -21.50 30.71 32.24
N GLY A 67 -22.78 30.38 32.26
CA GLY A 67 -23.31 29.12 32.77
C GLY A 67 -23.09 27.93 31.80
N VAL A 68 -23.25 26.71 32.34
CA VAL A 68 -23.04 25.47 31.58
C VAL A 68 -23.95 25.36 30.36
N ILE A 69 -25.19 25.88 30.44
CA ILE A 69 -26.14 25.87 29.31
C ILE A 69 -25.70 26.87 28.24
N GLN A 70 -25.25 28.05 28.62
CA GLN A 70 -24.73 29.02 27.65
C GLN A 70 -23.48 28.51 26.96
N LYS A 71 -22.52 27.98 27.71
CA LYS A 71 -21.30 27.35 27.11
C LYS A 71 -21.62 26.16 26.21
N ALA A 72 -22.68 25.42 26.51
CA ALA A 72 -23.10 24.31 25.63
C ALA A 72 -23.79 24.82 24.36
N GLN A 73 -24.52 25.93 24.44
CA GLN A 73 -25.12 26.62 23.29
C GLN A 73 -24.03 27.26 22.42
N ASP A 74 -23.08 27.98 23.02
CA ASP A 74 -21.93 28.59 22.35
C ASP A 74 -21.08 27.53 21.65
N SER A 75 -20.82 26.39 22.30
CA SER A 75 -20.10 25.28 21.70
C SER A 75 -20.85 24.65 20.51
N LYS A 76 -22.19 24.57 20.61
CA LYS A 76 -23.03 24.06 19.52
C LYS A 76 -23.03 25.01 18.32
N GLU A 77 -23.09 26.31 18.61
CA GLU A 77 -23.04 27.35 17.59
C GLU A 77 -21.68 27.40 16.91
N GLN A 78 -20.59 27.35 17.66
CA GLN A 78 -19.24 27.27 17.10
C GLN A 78 -19.03 26.00 16.23
N THR A 79 -19.63 24.88 16.61
CA THR A 79 -19.60 23.65 15.80
C THR A 79 -20.38 23.86 14.49
N ALA A 80 -21.55 24.49 14.55
CA ALA A 80 -22.38 24.76 13.35
C ALA A 80 -21.68 25.74 12.38
N ILE A 81 -21.01 26.76 12.93
CA ILE A 81 -20.19 27.70 12.15
C ILE A 81 -19.03 26.96 11.47
N GLY A 82 -18.32 26.10 12.22
CA GLY A 82 -17.22 25.27 11.66
C GLY A 82 -17.67 24.34 10.54
N GLU A 83 -18.82 23.67 10.72
CA GLU A 83 -19.41 22.80 9.69
C GLU A 83 -19.82 23.58 8.42
N MET A 84 -20.33 24.78 8.57
CA MET A 84 -20.71 25.63 7.44
C MET A 84 -19.47 26.13 6.69
N ARG A 85 -18.45 26.57 7.42
CA ARG A 85 -17.16 26.95 6.81
C ARG A 85 -16.55 25.80 6.01
N GLU A 86 -16.55 24.56 6.55
CA GLU A 86 -16.07 23.37 5.85
C GLU A 86 -16.84 23.12 4.55
N LYS A 87 -18.17 23.30 4.55
CA LYS A 87 -18.99 23.17 3.33
C LYS A 87 -18.64 24.22 2.28
N LEU A 88 -18.45 25.48 2.68
CA LEU A 88 -18.00 26.55 1.78
C LEU A 88 -16.60 26.24 1.20
N GLU A 89 -15.67 25.70 2.01
CA GLU A 89 -14.35 25.26 1.55
C GLU A 89 -14.46 24.08 0.57
N MET A 90 -15.33 23.11 0.85
CA MET A 90 -15.52 21.94 -0.01
C MET A 90 -16.16 22.31 -1.36
N ALA A 91 -17.01 23.34 -1.40
CA ALA A 91 -17.64 23.81 -2.65
C ALA A 91 -16.63 24.39 -3.65
N LYS A 92 -15.44 24.78 -3.20
CA LYS A 92 -14.36 25.23 -4.10
C LYS A 92 -13.76 24.09 -4.93
N VAL A 93 -13.70 22.88 -4.37
CA VAL A 93 -12.95 21.75 -4.97
C VAL A 93 -13.40 21.41 -6.40
N PRO A 94 -14.71 21.26 -6.71
CA PRO A 94 -15.16 20.99 -8.07
C PRO A 94 -14.87 22.17 -9.01
N VAL A 95 -15.01 23.40 -8.52
CA VAL A 95 -14.80 24.61 -9.32
C VAL A 95 -13.32 24.76 -9.70
N TYR A 96 -12.41 24.45 -8.79
CA TYR A 96 -10.96 24.37 -9.08
C TYR A 96 -10.62 23.25 -10.05
N ALA A 97 -11.25 22.09 -9.91
CA ALA A 97 -11.00 20.94 -10.79
C ALA A 97 -11.45 21.20 -12.24
N ASP A 98 -12.58 21.88 -12.43
CA ASP A 98 -13.13 22.22 -13.75
C ASP A 98 -12.38 23.41 -14.40
N GLY A 99 -11.79 24.28 -13.58
CA GLY A 99 -11.13 25.53 -14.04
C GLY A 99 -9.63 25.41 -14.29
N ASN A 100 -9.03 24.22 -14.14
CA ASN A 100 -7.59 23.98 -14.36
C ASN A 100 -6.66 24.95 -13.59
N GLY A 101 -7.05 25.29 -12.34
CA GLY A 101 -6.28 26.17 -11.44
C GLY A 101 -6.71 27.64 -11.43
N SER A 102 -7.51 28.07 -12.39
CA SER A 102 -8.21 29.37 -12.36
C SER A 102 -9.68 29.17 -12.72
N TYR A 103 -10.58 29.95 -12.15
CA TYR A 103 -12.02 29.77 -12.34
C TYR A 103 -12.73 31.12 -12.28
N LYS A 104 -13.93 31.18 -12.91
CA LYS A 104 -14.80 32.32 -12.77
C LYS A 104 -15.41 32.33 -11.38
N VAL A 105 -15.34 33.47 -10.68
CA VAL A 105 -15.94 33.62 -9.35
C VAL A 105 -17.43 33.30 -9.37
N GLN A 106 -18.10 33.61 -10.51
CA GLN A 106 -19.49 33.28 -10.72
C GLN A 106 -19.76 31.77 -10.62
N ASP A 107 -18.87 30.91 -11.07
CA ASP A 107 -19.02 29.44 -11.00
C ASP A 107 -19.04 28.98 -9.55
N TYR A 108 -18.29 29.66 -8.67
CA TYR A 108 -18.33 29.39 -7.23
C TYR A 108 -19.65 29.89 -6.61
N TRP A 109 -20.13 31.07 -6.99
CA TRP A 109 -21.43 31.58 -6.52
C TRP A 109 -22.58 30.67 -6.96
N ASP A 110 -22.57 30.23 -8.20
CA ASP A 110 -23.55 29.28 -8.75
C ASP A 110 -23.47 27.93 -8.01
N ARG A 111 -22.28 27.51 -7.62
CA ARG A 111 -22.07 26.26 -6.91
C ARG A 111 -22.62 26.28 -5.50
N ILE A 112 -22.30 27.29 -4.69
CA ILE A 112 -22.82 27.40 -3.31
C ILE A 112 -24.32 27.58 -3.26
N GLU A 113 -24.92 28.24 -4.27
CA GLU A 113 -26.39 28.33 -4.44
C GLU A 113 -26.98 26.95 -4.80
N SER A 114 -26.44 26.26 -5.79
CA SER A 114 -26.92 24.95 -6.22
C SER A 114 -26.81 23.88 -5.13
N GLU A 115 -25.86 23.99 -4.23
CA GLU A 115 -25.71 23.09 -3.05
C GLU A 115 -26.61 23.52 -1.85
N GLY A 116 -27.37 24.61 -2.00
CA GLY A 116 -28.25 25.14 -0.96
C GLY A 116 -27.50 25.73 0.26
N LEU A 117 -26.25 26.13 0.07
CA LEU A 117 -25.45 26.78 1.12
C LEU A 117 -25.88 28.24 1.28
N ILE A 118 -26.37 28.88 0.21
CA ILE A 118 -27.06 30.15 0.17
C ILE A 118 -28.43 29.96 -0.50
N ALA A 119 -29.38 30.85 -0.28
CA ALA A 119 -30.74 30.76 -0.83
C ALA A 119 -30.83 31.42 -2.21
N ASP A 120 -30.25 32.60 -2.37
CA ASP A 120 -30.23 33.39 -3.61
C ASP A 120 -28.95 34.22 -3.67
N LYS A 121 -28.07 33.92 -4.64
CA LYS A 121 -26.80 34.65 -4.82
C LYS A 121 -26.94 36.12 -5.10
N THR A 122 -28.10 36.59 -5.60
CA THR A 122 -28.36 38.04 -5.85
C THR A 122 -28.68 38.83 -4.60
N VAL A 123 -29.05 38.12 -3.52
CA VAL A 123 -29.44 38.70 -2.22
C VAL A 123 -28.43 38.34 -1.14
N ASP A 124 -27.98 37.11 -1.10
CA ASP A 124 -27.13 36.55 -0.04
C ASP A 124 -25.65 36.90 -0.19
N ILE A 125 -25.23 37.41 -1.36
CA ILE A 125 -23.84 37.82 -1.61
C ILE A 125 -23.77 39.33 -1.77
N ILE A 126 -23.07 39.98 -0.88
CA ILE A 126 -22.81 41.41 -0.93
C ILE A 126 -21.38 41.65 -1.33
N ASP A 127 -21.15 42.20 -2.52
CA ASP A 127 -19.85 42.65 -2.98
C ASP A 127 -19.46 43.97 -2.29
N ASN A 128 -18.35 43.94 -1.55
CA ASN A 128 -17.81 45.11 -0.88
C ASN A 128 -17.05 46.05 -1.84
N GLY A 129 -16.78 45.62 -3.08
CA GLY A 129 -16.07 46.42 -4.09
C GLY A 129 -14.57 46.50 -3.90
N ASP A 130 -13.97 45.78 -2.96
CA ASP A 130 -12.55 45.72 -2.65
C ASP A 130 -11.96 44.30 -2.77
N GLY A 131 -12.73 43.36 -3.33
CA GLY A 131 -12.36 41.94 -3.44
C GLY A 131 -12.85 41.11 -2.27
N THR A 132 -13.53 41.70 -1.30
CA THR A 132 -14.21 40.97 -0.24
C THR A 132 -15.71 40.92 -0.47
N TYR A 133 -16.31 39.83 -0.02
CA TYR A 133 -17.74 39.57 -0.15
C TYR A 133 -18.29 39.11 1.20
N GLU A 134 -19.46 39.66 1.58
CA GLU A 134 -20.20 39.11 2.72
C GLU A 134 -21.22 38.10 2.18
N VAL A 135 -21.10 36.85 2.58
CA VAL A 135 -21.96 35.76 2.12
C VAL A 135 -22.81 35.25 3.26
N THR A 136 -24.14 35.46 3.13
CA THR A 136 -25.13 34.99 4.11
C THR A 136 -25.55 33.55 3.77
N THR A 137 -25.22 32.62 4.63
CA THR A 137 -25.57 31.21 4.43
C THR A 137 -27.00 30.88 4.82
N THR A 138 -27.60 29.82 4.30
CA THR A 138 -29.00 29.42 4.59
C THR A 138 -29.36 29.37 6.08
N PRO A 139 -28.45 28.94 7.02
CA PRO A 139 -28.70 29.07 8.46
C PRO A 139 -28.56 30.49 9.00
N GLY A 140 -28.27 31.49 8.16
CA GLY A 140 -28.14 32.88 8.52
C GLY A 140 -26.76 33.31 9.04
N TYR A 141 -25.75 32.50 9.01
CA TYR A 141 -24.34 32.87 9.31
C TYR A 141 -23.75 33.68 8.17
N VAL A 142 -23.05 34.74 8.48
CA VAL A 142 -22.41 35.60 7.50
C VAL A 142 -20.91 35.41 7.57
N PHE A 143 -20.32 35.01 6.43
CA PHE A 143 -18.88 34.85 6.26
C PHE A 143 -18.34 35.97 5.38
N GLU A 144 -17.19 36.49 5.74
CA GLU A 144 -16.39 37.31 4.85
C GLU A 144 -15.60 36.37 3.90
N ILE A 145 -15.74 36.58 2.61
CA ILE A 145 -15.03 35.81 1.59
C ILE A 145 -14.17 36.76 0.78
N THR A 146 -12.87 36.51 0.71
CA THR A 146 -11.95 37.29 -0.11
C THR A 146 -11.68 36.55 -1.41
N VAL A 147 -11.72 37.24 -2.52
CA VAL A 147 -11.42 36.73 -3.85
C VAL A 147 -10.14 37.39 -4.35
N GLU A 148 -9.12 36.58 -4.61
CA GLU A 148 -7.80 37.05 -5.04
C GLU A 148 -7.40 36.42 -6.39
N PRO A 149 -6.99 37.19 -7.41
CA PRO A 149 -7.18 38.63 -7.48
C PRO A 149 -8.66 38.97 -7.60
N ASN A 150 -9.04 40.17 -7.23
CA ASN A 150 -10.44 40.67 -7.36
C ASN A 150 -10.84 40.88 -8.81
N LYS A 151 -11.13 39.78 -9.49
CA LYS A 151 -11.44 39.71 -10.93
C LYS A 151 -12.53 38.65 -11.18
N GLU A 152 -13.10 38.72 -12.40
CA GLU A 152 -14.01 37.67 -12.90
C GLU A 152 -13.39 36.26 -12.86
N ILE A 153 -12.07 36.18 -13.04
CA ILE A 153 -11.28 34.96 -12.91
C ILE A 153 -10.44 35.09 -11.64
N ALA A 154 -10.67 34.23 -10.67
CA ALA A 154 -9.97 34.20 -9.41
C ALA A 154 -8.97 33.03 -9.36
N GLU A 155 -7.81 33.26 -8.76
CA GLU A 155 -6.81 32.22 -8.46
C GLU A 155 -7.06 31.65 -7.07
N ASN A 156 -7.64 32.43 -6.17
CA ASN A 156 -7.90 31.98 -4.82
C ASN A 156 -9.18 32.59 -4.24
N ILE A 157 -9.99 31.74 -3.57
CA ILE A 157 -11.12 32.16 -2.73
C ILE A 157 -10.77 31.80 -1.28
N ILE A 158 -10.72 32.82 -0.43
CA ILE A 158 -10.38 32.66 0.99
C ILE A 158 -11.67 32.80 1.80
N ILE A 159 -12.07 31.77 2.50
CA ILE A 159 -13.20 31.80 3.42
C ILE A 159 -12.69 32.34 4.78
N GLY A 160 -13.07 33.55 5.10
CA GLY A 160 -12.71 34.22 6.34
C GLY A 160 -13.49 33.71 7.57
N GLU A 161 -13.44 34.49 8.63
CA GLU A 161 -14.19 34.19 9.86
C GLU A 161 -15.71 34.47 9.66
N CYS A 162 -16.53 33.78 10.46
CA CYS A 162 -17.95 34.15 10.56
C CYS A 162 -18.07 35.48 11.31
N ILE A 163 -18.56 36.49 10.63
CA ILE A 163 -18.71 37.84 11.21
C ILE A 163 -20.00 38.04 11.99
N GLY A 164 -20.91 37.08 12.01
CA GLY A 164 -22.12 37.06 12.80
C GLY A 164 -23.31 36.39 12.10
N LYS A 165 -24.52 36.65 12.65
CA LYS A 165 -25.79 36.30 11.99
C LYS A 165 -26.41 37.54 11.38
N GLY A 166 -27.02 37.38 10.17
CA GLY A 166 -27.58 38.48 9.40
C GLY A 166 -28.57 39.38 10.17
N GLU A 167 -29.34 38.80 11.08
CA GLU A 167 -30.32 39.52 11.92
C GLU A 167 -29.66 40.51 12.92
N ASN A 168 -28.42 40.31 13.26
CA ASN A 168 -27.69 41.08 14.27
C ASN A 168 -26.62 42.03 13.69
N LEU A 169 -26.46 42.02 12.37
CA LEU A 169 -25.48 42.88 11.70
C LEU A 169 -26.02 44.31 11.53
N SER A 170 -25.13 45.28 11.70
CA SER A 170 -25.40 46.68 11.42
C SER A 170 -25.68 46.95 9.95
N ILE A 171 -26.22 48.10 9.61
CA ILE A 171 -26.32 48.61 8.24
C ILE A 171 -24.94 48.49 7.59
N GLY A 172 -24.86 48.06 6.30
CA GLY A 172 -23.61 47.99 5.54
C GLY A 172 -23.58 49.06 4.44
N ILE A 173 -22.36 49.39 3.98
CA ILE A 173 -22.14 50.28 2.83
C ILE A 173 -21.58 49.45 1.67
N ARG A 174 -22.32 49.35 0.57
CA ARG A 174 -21.86 48.75 -0.69
C ARG A 174 -21.43 49.85 -1.66
N VAL A 175 -20.28 49.76 -2.22
CA VAL A 175 -19.80 50.65 -3.30
C VAL A 175 -20.35 50.16 -4.62
N VAL A 176 -21.19 50.95 -5.27
CA VAL A 176 -21.87 50.58 -6.52
C VAL A 176 -21.03 51.02 -7.70
N LYS A 177 -20.45 52.22 -7.65
CA LYS A 177 -19.65 52.78 -8.76
C LYS A 177 -18.60 53.75 -8.24
N ARG A 178 -17.45 53.69 -8.86
CA ARG A 178 -16.36 54.66 -8.68
C ARG A 178 -16.01 55.28 -10.02
N THR A 179 -15.85 56.61 -10.05
CA THR A 179 -15.30 57.33 -11.18
C THR A 179 -14.07 58.12 -10.74
N THR A 180 -13.41 58.79 -11.64
CA THR A 180 -12.24 59.65 -11.28
C THR A 180 -12.55 60.79 -10.35
N ASN A 181 -13.84 61.13 -10.13
CA ASN A 181 -14.26 62.24 -9.29
C ASN A 181 -15.53 61.97 -8.47
N SER A 182 -16.03 60.75 -8.41
CA SER A 182 -17.20 60.40 -7.63
C SER A 182 -17.17 58.97 -7.09
N ILE A 183 -17.89 58.75 -6.02
CA ILE A 183 -18.21 57.44 -5.43
C ILE A 183 -19.72 57.32 -5.28
N GLU A 184 -20.34 56.31 -5.85
CA GLU A 184 -21.73 55.94 -5.64
C GLU A 184 -21.81 54.76 -4.67
N ILE A 185 -22.61 54.87 -3.63
CA ILE A 185 -22.84 53.82 -2.65
C ILE A 185 -24.32 53.46 -2.56
N GLU A 186 -24.57 52.24 -2.10
CA GLU A 186 -25.88 51.74 -1.72
C GLU A 186 -25.79 51.14 -0.30
N LEU A 187 -26.80 51.43 0.55
CA LEU A 187 -26.88 50.82 1.86
C LEU A 187 -27.54 49.44 1.76
N VAL A 188 -26.99 48.51 2.50
CA VAL A 188 -27.51 47.14 2.62
C VAL A 188 -27.92 46.86 4.07
N ARG A 189 -28.80 45.87 4.26
CA ARG A 189 -29.38 45.53 5.60
C ARG A 189 -30.15 46.67 6.23
N VAL A 190 -30.90 47.39 5.43
CA VAL A 190 -31.62 48.62 5.80
C VAL A 190 -33.05 48.39 6.32
N GLU A 191 -33.54 47.14 6.37
CA GLU A 191 -34.88 46.84 6.89
C GLU A 191 -35.01 47.35 8.33
N GLY A 192 -36.06 48.10 8.61
CA GLY A 192 -36.25 48.75 9.90
C GLY A 192 -35.39 49.99 10.14
N ALA A 193 -34.65 50.48 9.15
CA ALA A 193 -33.76 51.61 9.26
C ALA A 193 -34.37 52.89 8.67
N SER A 194 -34.11 54.06 9.32
CA SER A 194 -34.55 55.40 8.89
C SER A 194 -33.46 56.45 9.20
N ASP A 195 -33.76 57.71 8.79
CA ASP A 195 -32.97 58.90 9.14
C ASP A 195 -31.51 58.83 8.70
N PHE A 196 -31.30 58.43 7.40
CA PHE A 196 -29.95 58.26 6.84
C PHE A 196 -29.25 59.61 6.68
N LYS A 197 -28.04 59.75 7.25
CA LYS A 197 -27.14 60.89 7.11
C LYS A 197 -25.81 60.45 6.51
N TYR A 198 -25.49 60.99 5.37
CA TYR A 198 -24.33 60.69 4.59
C TYR A 198 -23.25 61.77 4.77
N SER A 199 -22.05 61.41 5.13
CA SER A 199 -20.90 62.30 5.18
C SER A 199 -19.65 61.63 4.66
N ILE A 200 -18.73 62.40 4.17
CA ILE A 200 -17.46 61.90 3.59
C ILE A 200 -16.31 62.80 4.06
N LYS A 201 -15.17 62.20 4.28
CA LYS A 201 -13.90 62.89 4.53
C LYS A 201 -12.78 62.33 3.68
N LYS A 202 -11.88 63.19 3.24
CA LYS A 202 -10.61 62.73 2.67
C LYS A 202 -9.66 62.26 3.77
N GLN A 203 -8.83 61.30 3.49
CA GLN A 203 -7.81 60.82 4.47
C GLN A 203 -6.95 62.00 4.99
N GLY A 204 -6.93 62.15 6.32
CA GLY A 204 -6.26 63.29 7.00
C GLY A 204 -7.11 64.56 7.17
N GLU A 205 -8.38 64.55 6.75
CA GLU A 205 -9.33 65.66 6.90
C GLU A 205 -10.50 65.30 7.83
N GLU A 206 -11.27 66.28 8.28
CA GLU A 206 -12.48 66.10 9.06
C GLU A 206 -13.68 65.82 8.14
N TYR A 207 -14.75 65.20 8.68
CA TYR A 207 -15.97 64.95 7.91
C TYR A 207 -16.62 66.27 7.47
N GLY A 208 -17.02 66.31 6.21
CA GLY A 208 -17.89 67.35 5.68
C GLY A 208 -19.29 67.36 6.34
N ALA A 209 -20.07 68.38 6.05
CA ALA A 209 -21.44 68.42 6.51
C ALA A 209 -22.25 67.18 6.08
N ALA A 210 -22.97 66.56 7.01
CA ALA A 210 -23.80 65.40 6.70
C ALA A 210 -25.03 65.82 5.87
N GLU A 211 -25.32 65.07 4.82
CA GLU A 211 -26.53 65.19 4.02
C GLU A 211 -27.61 64.21 4.51
N GLU A 212 -28.78 64.70 4.91
CA GLU A 212 -29.91 63.85 5.28
C GLU A 212 -30.70 63.46 4.01
N LYS A 213 -30.91 62.18 3.82
CA LYS A 213 -31.63 61.60 2.66
C LYS A 213 -32.52 60.45 3.13
N SER A 214 -33.62 60.24 2.41
CA SER A 214 -34.49 59.07 2.57
C SER A 214 -34.04 57.86 1.75
N GLU A 215 -33.24 58.11 0.70
CA GLU A 215 -32.77 57.11 -0.25
C GLU A 215 -31.60 56.33 0.33
N THR A 216 -31.56 55.03 0.02
CA THR A 216 -30.45 54.12 0.38
C THR A 216 -29.27 54.17 -0.55
N ARG A 217 -29.39 54.93 -1.66
CA ARG A 217 -28.31 55.21 -2.60
C ARG A 217 -27.88 56.67 -2.51
N HIS A 218 -26.56 56.88 -2.55
CA HIS A 218 -25.99 58.21 -2.50
C HIS A 218 -24.74 58.33 -3.38
N VAL A 219 -24.57 59.50 -4.04
CA VAL A 219 -23.39 59.76 -4.87
C VAL A 219 -22.62 60.95 -4.28
N PHE A 220 -21.38 60.68 -3.90
CA PHE A 220 -20.42 61.74 -3.53
C PHE A 220 -19.67 62.16 -4.80
N SER A 221 -19.74 63.42 -5.15
CA SER A 221 -19.11 63.97 -6.36
C SER A 221 -18.13 65.10 -6.02
N GLY A 222 -17.32 65.48 -7.05
CA GLY A 222 -16.28 66.51 -6.82
C GLY A 222 -15.06 66.04 -6.04
N LEU A 223 -14.85 64.72 -5.97
CA LEU A 223 -13.75 64.10 -5.25
C LEU A 223 -12.47 64.20 -6.06
N THR A 224 -11.32 64.12 -5.39
CA THR A 224 -10.01 64.14 -6.02
C THR A 224 -9.65 62.74 -6.55
N GLN A 225 -9.24 62.60 -7.78
CA GLN A 225 -8.80 61.36 -8.38
C GLN A 225 -7.68 60.72 -7.54
N GLY A 226 -7.81 59.43 -7.31
CA GLY A 226 -6.86 58.67 -6.50
C GLY A 226 -6.91 58.95 -4.98
N GLY A 227 -7.75 59.89 -4.55
CA GLY A 227 -7.92 60.26 -3.14
C GLY A 227 -8.58 59.15 -2.36
N ILE A 228 -8.05 58.87 -1.15
CA ILE A 228 -8.67 57.92 -0.21
C ILE A 228 -9.68 58.71 0.64
N TYR A 229 -10.93 58.24 0.66
CA TYR A 229 -12.01 58.88 1.38
C TYR A 229 -12.66 57.86 2.32
N THR A 230 -13.05 58.34 3.51
CA THR A 230 -13.89 57.55 4.43
C THR A 230 -15.32 58.11 4.37
N ILE A 231 -16.22 57.23 3.96
CA ILE A 231 -17.66 57.52 3.95
C ILE A 231 -18.21 57.06 5.31
N LYS A 232 -19.01 57.94 5.94
CA LYS A 232 -19.73 57.65 7.18
C LYS A 232 -21.21 57.79 6.92
N VAL A 233 -21.97 56.76 7.35
CA VAL A 233 -23.43 56.80 7.35
C VAL A 233 -23.95 56.63 8.77
N GLU A 234 -24.81 57.53 9.19
CA GLU A 234 -25.53 57.46 10.46
C GLU A 234 -27.01 57.17 10.13
N ALA A 235 -27.62 56.27 10.88
CA ALA A 235 -29.03 55.89 10.70
C ALA A 235 -29.63 55.40 12.01
N THR A 236 -30.95 55.40 12.10
CA THR A 236 -31.71 54.78 13.19
C THR A 236 -32.26 53.43 12.69
N LYS A 237 -31.80 52.30 13.28
CA LYS A 237 -32.31 50.96 12.98
C LYS A 237 -32.87 50.35 14.27
N ASP A 238 -34.11 49.89 14.24
CA ASP A 238 -34.81 49.28 15.39
C ASP A 238 -34.77 50.13 16.64
N GLY A 239 -34.90 51.47 16.45
CA GLY A 239 -34.88 52.46 17.51
C GLY A 239 -33.51 52.76 18.15
N LYS A 240 -32.42 52.22 17.55
CA LYS A 240 -31.02 52.46 17.99
C LYS A 240 -30.27 53.20 16.90
N GLN A 241 -29.47 54.19 17.30
CA GLN A 241 -28.58 54.88 16.38
C GLN A 241 -27.42 53.91 16.00
N GLN A 242 -27.16 53.80 14.69
CA GLN A 242 -26.03 53.09 14.13
C GLN A 242 -25.15 54.05 13.33
N ILE A 243 -23.86 53.86 13.42
CA ILE A 243 -22.86 54.59 12.63
C ILE A 243 -22.01 53.56 11.93
N VAL A 244 -21.90 53.61 10.61
CA VAL A 244 -21.06 52.74 9.80
C VAL A 244 -20.14 53.57 8.93
N GLU A 245 -18.89 53.13 8.82
CA GLU A 245 -17.86 53.82 8.05
C GLU A 245 -17.25 52.84 7.04
N LYS A 246 -16.95 53.34 5.84
CA LYS A 246 -16.22 52.60 4.81
C LYS A 246 -15.18 53.50 4.15
N THR A 247 -13.96 53.04 4.09
CA THR A 247 -12.90 53.76 3.40
C THR A 247 -12.85 53.26 1.92
N VAL A 248 -12.85 54.22 0.99
CA VAL A 248 -12.92 53.97 -0.44
C VAL A 248 -11.95 54.91 -1.16
N GLN A 249 -11.17 54.36 -2.09
CA GLN A 249 -10.35 55.16 -2.98
C GLN A 249 -11.16 55.59 -4.19
N VAL A 250 -11.14 56.90 -4.51
CA VAL A 250 -11.76 57.46 -5.70
C VAL A 250 -10.98 56.97 -6.94
N GLY A 251 -11.74 56.63 -8.01
CA GLY A 251 -11.21 55.96 -9.15
C GLY A 251 -9.84 56.43 -9.63
N GLU A 252 -8.86 55.56 -9.52
CA GLU A 252 -7.64 55.60 -10.31
C GLU A 252 -7.99 55.13 -11.74
N ILE A 253 -7.07 55.35 -12.69
CA ILE A 253 -7.13 54.63 -13.96
C ILE A 253 -7.20 53.12 -13.61
N PRO A 254 -8.24 52.42 -14.03
CA PRO A 254 -8.46 51.07 -13.56
C PRO A 254 -7.30 50.15 -13.94
N LEU A 255 -6.94 49.23 -13.02
CA LEU A 255 -6.07 48.12 -13.32
C LEU A 255 -6.90 47.01 -14.02
N ALA A 256 -7.58 47.35 -15.11
CA ALA A 256 -8.50 46.44 -15.82
C ALA A 256 -7.79 45.90 -17.06
N ILE A 257 -6.69 45.18 -16.85
CA ILE A 257 -5.95 44.45 -17.88
C ILE A 257 -5.83 43.01 -17.45
N ASP A 258 -6.32 42.13 -18.29
CA ASP A 258 -6.15 40.70 -18.22
C ASP A 258 -5.20 40.22 -19.30
N GLY A 259 -4.66 39.03 -19.14
CA GLY A 259 -3.81 38.43 -20.13
C GLY A 259 -3.73 36.93 -20.00
N ASP A 260 -3.74 36.29 -21.17
CA ASP A 260 -3.59 34.84 -21.30
C ASP A 260 -2.17 34.50 -21.78
N VAL A 261 -1.56 33.49 -21.22
CA VAL A 261 -0.33 32.89 -21.73
C VAL A 261 -0.72 31.69 -22.60
N ILE A 262 -0.22 31.67 -23.83
CA ILE A 262 -0.51 30.62 -24.80
C ILE A 262 0.83 30.04 -25.26
N TRP A 263 1.10 28.81 -24.93
CA TRP A 263 2.28 28.07 -25.37
C TRP A 263 2.10 27.64 -26.85
N THR A 264 3.06 27.97 -27.70
CA THR A 264 3.03 27.64 -29.13
C THR A 264 3.89 26.43 -29.48
N GLY A 265 4.54 25.82 -28.51
CA GLY A 265 5.45 24.68 -28.63
C GLY A 265 6.91 25.10 -28.75
N ASN A 266 7.81 24.11 -28.58
CA ASN A 266 9.26 24.33 -28.62
C ASN A 266 9.79 25.40 -27.64
N GLY A 267 9.15 25.54 -26.49
CA GLY A 267 9.55 26.52 -25.47
C GLY A 267 9.24 27.97 -25.80
N GLN A 268 8.37 28.22 -26.77
CA GLN A 268 7.93 29.55 -27.15
C GLN A 268 6.48 29.77 -26.68
N ALA A 269 6.21 30.97 -26.21
CA ALA A 269 4.90 31.40 -25.79
C ALA A 269 4.50 32.74 -26.42
N GLU A 270 3.22 33.01 -26.39
CA GLU A 270 2.59 34.29 -26.66
C GLU A 270 1.80 34.74 -25.47
N VAL A 271 1.80 36.04 -25.18
CA VAL A 271 0.91 36.65 -24.20
C VAL A 271 -0.09 37.54 -24.90
N ARG A 272 -1.36 37.25 -24.74
CA ARG A 272 -2.48 38.05 -25.18
C ARG A 272 -2.97 38.92 -24.03
N ILE A 273 -2.69 40.24 -24.07
CA ILE A 273 -3.21 41.19 -23.12
C ILE A 273 -4.50 41.85 -23.69
N TYR A 274 -5.48 42.08 -22.84
CA TYR A 274 -6.75 42.66 -23.22
C TYR A 274 -7.41 43.46 -22.09
N THR A 275 -8.35 44.35 -22.48
CA THR A 275 -9.14 45.14 -21.56
C THR A 275 -10.56 45.34 -22.09
N ASN A 276 -11.55 45.38 -21.21
CA ASN A 276 -12.91 45.77 -21.52
C ASN A 276 -13.16 47.29 -21.37
N GLU A 277 -12.20 48.02 -20.83
CA GLU A 277 -12.34 49.44 -20.58
C GLU A 277 -12.37 50.25 -21.87
N THR A 278 -13.16 51.33 -21.86
CA THR A 278 -13.32 52.25 -23.00
C THR A 278 -12.76 53.61 -22.64
N GLY A 279 -12.15 54.29 -23.63
CA GLY A 279 -11.53 55.59 -23.39
C GLY A 279 -10.07 55.58 -23.01
N TYR A 280 -9.47 54.40 -22.94
CA TYR A 280 -8.05 54.21 -22.62
C TYR A 280 -7.29 53.61 -23.80
N GLN A 281 -5.96 53.74 -23.76
CA GLN A 281 -5.03 53.07 -24.69
C GLN A 281 -4.25 52.01 -23.88
N LEU A 282 -3.97 50.88 -24.47
CA LEU A 282 -3.09 49.87 -23.90
C LEU A 282 -1.62 50.31 -24.03
N GLU A 283 -0.89 50.24 -22.93
CA GLU A 283 0.56 50.30 -22.89
C GLU A 283 1.13 48.98 -22.35
N TRP A 284 2.20 48.53 -22.98
CA TRP A 284 2.86 47.32 -22.51
C TRP A 284 4.37 47.41 -22.67
N GLN A 285 5.11 46.59 -21.88
CA GLN A 285 6.57 46.50 -21.90
C GLN A 285 6.96 45.07 -21.48
N LYS A 286 7.99 44.54 -22.17
CA LYS A 286 8.58 43.24 -21.82
C LYS A 286 9.71 43.41 -20.82
N ASN A 287 9.72 42.56 -19.78
CA ASN A 287 10.83 42.42 -18.80
C ASN A 287 11.29 43.72 -18.11
N GLY A 288 10.37 44.66 -17.94
CA GLY A 288 10.72 45.92 -17.27
C GLY A 288 9.55 46.88 -17.17
N ILE A 289 9.73 47.93 -16.34
CA ILE A 289 8.73 48.96 -16.05
C ILE A 289 9.31 50.39 -16.22
N SER A 290 10.40 50.54 -16.96
CA SER A 290 11.06 51.83 -17.11
C SER A 290 10.20 52.80 -17.91
N GLU A 291 9.92 53.97 -17.35
CA GLU A 291 9.21 55.03 -18.08
C GLU A 291 9.99 55.43 -19.34
N GLY A 292 9.31 55.60 -20.45
CA GLY A 292 9.88 55.89 -21.75
C GLY A 292 10.09 54.64 -22.63
N ASN A 293 10.00 53.42 -22.10
CA ASN A 293 10.16 52.19 -22.88
C ASN A 293 8.78 51.49 -23.13
N TRP A 294 7.68 52.08 -22.67
CA TRP A 294 6.36 51.55 -22.89
C TRP A 294 5.92 51.64 -24.33
N THR A 295 5.53 50.53 -24.91
CA THR A 295 4.86 50.48 -26.23
C THR A 295 3.41 50.83 -26.03
N ARG A 296 2.95 51.89 -26.71
CA ARG A 296 1.55 52.31 -26.63
C ARG A 296 0.84 51.92 -27.92
N GLU A 297 -0.28 51.23 -27.74
CA GLU A 297 -1.14 50.85 -28.83
C GLU A 297 -2.02 52.03 -29.28
N THR A 298 -2.56 51.97 -30.50
CA THR A 298 -3.45 53.03 -31.02
C THR A 298 -4.76 53.04 -30.22
N SER A 299 -5.41 54.23 -30.20
CA SER A 299 -6.68 54.39 -29.50
C SER A 299 -7.77 53.42 -30.04
N GLY A 300 -8.46 52.74 -29.16
CA GLY A 300 -9.49 51.77 -29.51
C GLY A 300 -9.02 50.34 -29.66
N VAL A 301 -7.72 50.07 -29.60
CA VAL A 301 -7.14 48.70 -29.49
C VAL A 301 -7.40 48.19 -28.07
N LYS A 302 -8.21 47.15 -27.98
CA LYS A 302 -8.55 46.51 -26.69
C LYS A 302 -7.81 45.22 -26.43
N GLU A 303 -7.10 44.71 -27.41
CA GLU A 303 -6.38 43.42 -27.31
C GLU A 303 -5.04 43.52 -28.06
N LYS A 304 -4.01 42.87 -27.47
CA LYS A 304 -2.68 42.77 -28.13
C LYS A 304 -2.06 41.45 -27.84
N THR A 305 -1.62 40.74 -28.87
CA THR A 305 -0.78 39.54 -28.73
C THR A 305 0.70 39.90 -28.86
N ILE A 306 1.49 39.49 -27.91
CA ILE A 306 2.96 39.65 -27.88
C ILE A 306 3.55 38.25 -28.08
N THR A 307 4.37 38.10 -29.14
CA THR A 307 4.92 36.81 -29.57
C THR A 307 6.42 36.67 -29.22
N GLY A 308 6.99 35.47 -29.36
CA GLY A 308 8.42 35.22 -29.19
C GLY A 308 8.86 35.31 -27.71
N LEU A 309 8.00 34.89 -26.79
CA LEU A 309 8.26 34.86 -25.38
C LEU A 309 8.74 33.47 -24.97
N VAL A 310 9.47 33.40 -23.84
CA VAL A 310 9.98 32.16 -23.25
C VAL A 310 9.67 32.16 -21.75
N ASN A 311 9.78 31.01 -21.13
CA ASN A 311 9.58 30.88 -19.68
C ASN A 311 10.42 31.90 -18.89
N GLY A 312 9.79 32.58 -17.95
CA GLY A 312 10.39 33.67 -17.15
C GLY A 312 10.27 35.06 -17.79
N ASP A 313 9.79 35.20 -19.02
CA ASP A 313 9.45 36.53 -19.56
C ASP A 313 8.23 37.12 -18.84
N ILE A 314 8.24 38.40 -18.53
CA ILE A 314 7.13 39.12 -17.93
C ILE A 314 6.67 40.23 -18.85
N ILE A 315 5.36 40.23 -19.15
CA ILE A 315 4.72 41.33 -19.82
C ILE A 315 4.04 42.23 -18.78
N TYR A 316 4.49 43.47 -18.69
CA TYR A 316 3.83 44.49 -17.93
C TYR A 316 2.88 45.26 -18.84
N ALA A 317 1.66 45.47 -18.38
CA ALA A 317 0.65 46.18 -19.16
C ALA A 317 -0.15 47.15 -18.26
N ARG A 318 -0.52 48.31 -18.81
CA ARG A 318 -1.28 49.34 -18.11
C ARG A 318 -2.18 50.11 -19.07
N LEU A 319 -3.11 50.85 -18.52
CA LEU A 319 -3.99 51.76 -19.30
C LEU A 319 -3.46 53.20 -19.25
N TYR A 320 -3.64 53.92 -20.36
CA TYR A 320 -3.31 55.34 -20.52
C TYR A 320 -4.54 56.12 -20.90
N ASP A 321 -4.85 57.22 -20.21
CA ASP A 321 -6.09 58.03 -20.43
C ASP A 321 -5.88 59.21 -21.37
N GLY A 322 -4.73 59.35 -22.00
CA GLY A 322 -4.36 60.46 -22.87
C GLY A 322 -3.48 61.53 -22.17
N THR A 323 -3.37 61.48 -20.86
CA THR A 323 -2.57 62.38 -20.04
C THR A 323 -1.62 61.68 -19.06
N SER A 324 -2.09 60.61 -18.48
CA SER A 324 -1.37 59.81 -17.48
C SER A 324 -1.56 58.32 -17.65
N SER A 325 -0.65 57.52 -17.14
CA SER A 325 -0.71 56.06 -17.12
C SER A 325 -1.14 55.57 -15.74
N GLY A 326 -1.92 54.48 -15.75
CA GLY A 326 -2.39 53.80 -14.55
C GLY A 326 -1.31 52.90 -13.93
N LYS A 327 -1.70 52.14 -12.89
CA LYS A 327 -0.90 51.02 -12.39
C LYS A 327 -0.82 49.97 -13.50
N TYR A 328 0.20 49.14 -13.42
CA TYR A 328 0.41 48.04 -14.37
C TYR A 328 0.05 46.69 -13.74
N ALA A 329 -0.52 45.83 -14.59
CA ALA A 329 -0.56 44.38 -14.35
C ALA A 329 0.74 43.74 -14.87
N ASN A 330 1.10 42.60 -14.35
CA ASN A 330 2.18 41.77 -14.84
C ASN A 330 1.63 40.38 -15.20
N ILE A 331 1.96 39.93 -16.37
CA ILE A 331 1.63 38.57 -16.83
C ILE A 331 2.99 37.89 -17.06
N GLU A 332 3.29 36.92 -16.22
CA GLU A 332 4.51 36.11 -16.30
C GLU A 332 4.26 34.91 -17.20
N VAL A 333 5.19 34.67 -18.13
CA VAL A 333 5.22 33.44 -18.91
C VAL A 333 5.83 32.36 -18.03
N ARG A 334 4.99 31.55 -17.44
CA ARG A 334 5.39 30.53 -16.51
C ARG A 334 4.86 29.18 -16.94
N ASP A 335 5.71 28.19 -16.89
CA ASP A 335 5.38 26.81 -17.08
C ASP A 335 5.37 26.11 -15.71
N ASP A 336 4.19 25.72 -15.26
CA ASP A 336 3.95 25.00 -14.03
C ASP A 336 3.49 23.55 -14.30
N ILE A 337 3.50 23.11 -15.56
CA ILE A 337 3.07 21.77 -15.97
C ILE A 337 4.28 20.83 -15.95
N ASP A 338 4.13 19.72 -15.27
CA ASP A 338 5.14 18.68 -15.24
C ASP A 338 5.31 18.02 -16.60
N PRO A 339 6.57 17.80 -17.05
CA PRO A 339 6.84 17.03 -18.27
C PRO A 339 6.40 15.57 -18.08
N THR A 340 6.12 14.87 -19.16
CA THR A 340 5.75 13.45 -19.13
C THR A 340 6.61 12.61 -20.07
N ALA A 341 6.53 11.28 -19.94
CA ALA A 341 7.20 10.33 -20.81
C ALA A 341 6.38 9.06 -21.01
N THR A 342 6.60 8.43 -22.15
CA THR A 342 6.17 7.05 -22.38
C THR A 342 7.39 6.14 -22.41
N ILE A 343 7.29 4.97 -21.77
CA ILE A 343 8.32 3.93 -21.74
C ILE A 343 7.77 2.72 -22.49
N LYS A 344 8.41 2.33 -23.60
CA LYS A 344 8.06 1.15 -24.38
C LYS A 344 9.19 0.15 -24.30
N LEU A 345 8.97 -0.91 -23.54
CA LEU A 345 9.92 -2.01 -23.38
C LEU A 345 9.89 -2.94 -24.61
N SER A 346 11.04 -3.48 -25.01
CA SER A 346 11.09 -4.56 -26.02
C SER A 346 10.57 -5.91 -25.50
N GLY A 347 10.38 -6.03 -24.18
CA GLY A 347 9.81 -7.16 -23.46
C GLY A 347 9.85 -6.91 -21.96
N THR A 348 8.97 -7.60 -21.21
CA THR A 348 8.89 -7.51 -19.75
C THR A 348 9.54 -8.69 -19.03
N ALA A 349 10.02 -9.69 -19.78
CA ALA A 349 10.77 -10.82 -19.27
C ALA A 349 11.93 -11.14 -20.21
N VAL A 350 13.11 -11.35 -19.64
CA VAL A 350 14.34 -11.65 -20.39
C VAL A 350 15.25 -12.55 -19.58
N GLU A 351 16.01 -13.41 -20.26
CA GLU A 351 17.10 -14.18 -19.64
C GLU A 351 18.33 -13.31 -19.39
N ILE A 352 19.10 -13.63 -18.35
CA ILE A 352 20.41 -12.99 -18.08
C ILE A 352 21.27 -12.98 -19.35
N GLY A 353 21.87 -11.83 -19.63
CA GLY A 353 22.77 -11.64 -20.77
C GLY A 353 22.07 -11.49 -22.12
N LYS A 354 20.76 -11.61 -22.20
CA LYS A 354 20.01 -11.32 -23.42
C LYS A 354 19.67 -9.83 -23.53
N PRO A 355 19.63 -9.28 -24.76
CA PRO A 355 19.33 -7.87 -24.95
C PRO A 355 17.92 -7.50 -24.48
N LEU A 356 17.81 -6.43 -23.75
CA LEU A 356 16.56 -5.76 -23.41
C LEU A 356 16.72 -4.27 -23.67
N THR A 357 15.75 -3.65 -24.32
CA THR A 357 15.77 -2.23 -24.62
C THR A 357 14.49 -1.56 -24.19
N ALA A 358 14.58 -0.27 -23.91
CA ALA A 358 13.44 0.60 -23.69
C ALA A 358 13.52 1.82 -24.62
N GLU A 359 12.46 2.06 -25.41
CA GLU A 359 12.26 3.32 -26.11
C GLU A 359 11.54 4.28 -25.17
N VAL A 360 12.16 5.42 -24.90
CA VAL A 360 11.62 6.46 -24.01
C VAL A 360 11.36 7.71 -24.81
N ALA A 361 10.09 8.14 -24.88
CA ALA A 361 9.70 9.38 -25.53
C ALA A 361 9.16 10.35 -24.47
N GLN A 362 9.85 11.47 -24.32
CA GLN A 362 9.50 12.52 -23.36
C GLN A 362 8.79 13.65 -24.09
N THR A 363 7.79 14.23 -23.46
CA THR A 363 7.00 15.34 -24.01
C THR A 363 6.72 16.37 -22.94
N ASP A 364 6.82 17.61 -23.34
CA ASP A 364 6.31 18.77 -22.66
C ASP A 364 5.82 19.77 -23.72
N ASN A 365 4.59 20.27 -23.55
CA ASN A 365 3.93 21.11 -24.55
C ASN A 365 4.17 22.60 -24.31
N GLU A 366 4.75 22.96 -23.16
CA GLU A 366 4.97 24.35 -22.76
C GLU A 366 6.43 24.75 -22.93
N SER A 367 7.25 24.72 -21.92
CA SER A 367 8.64 25.14 -21.99
C SER A 367 9.52 24.19 -22.81
N GLY A 368 9.05 22.96 -23.03
CA GLY A 368 9.75 21.90 -23.76
C GLY A 368 10.76 21.13 -22.88
N ILE A 369 11.14 19.96 -23.34
CA ILE A 369 12.02 19.06 -22.57
C ILE A 369 13.45 19.57 -22.48
N ASN A 370 14.01 19.63 -21.28
CA ASN A 370 15.43 19.83 -21.00
C ASN A 370 16.17 18.50 -21.03
N ILE A 371 16.45 18.01 -22.22
CA ILE A 371 17.01 16.66 -22.42
C ILE A 371 18.35 16.46 -21.67
N SER A 372 19.12 17.51 -21.47
CA SER A 372 20.42 17.43 -20.78
C SER A 372 20.30 17.14 -19.28
N GLN A 373 19.13 17.36 -18.69
CA GLN A 373 18.84 17.09 -17.28
C GLN A 373 17.99 15.86 -17.06
N THR A 374 17.37 15.32 -18.13
CA THR A 374 16.59 14.09 -18.02
C THR A 374 17.49 12.87 -17.86
N LYS A 375 17.12 11.98 -16.92
CA LYS A 375 17.96 10.85 -16.53
C LYS A 375 17.13 9.60 -16.29
N TRP A 376 17.81 8.48 -16.18
CA TRP A 376 17.18 7.23 -15.83
C TRP A 376 18.01 6.43 -14.82
N VAL A 377 17.35 5.50 -14.14
CA VAL A 377 17.98 4.46 -13.34
C VAL A 377 17.17 3.16 -13.49
N PHE A 378 17.87 2.05 -13.41
CA PHE A 378 17.28 0.72 -13.43
C PHE A 378 17.59 0.01 -12.12
N ASN A 379 16.58 -0.28 -11.32
CA ASN A 379 16.75 -0.82 -9.97
C ASN A 379 15.54 -1.71 -9.56
N THR A 380 15.53 -2.20 -8.34
CA THR A 380 14.51 -3.10 -7.79
C THR A 380 13.34 -2.39 -7.11
N GLU A 381 13.34 -1.07 -7.04
CA GLU A 381 12.30 -0.30 -6.38
C GLU A 381 11.01 -0.28 -7.23
N ALA A 382 9.90 -0.78 -6.68
CA ALA A 382 8.61 -0.83 -7.39
C ALA A 382 7.83 0.50 -7.33
N GLY A 383 8.18 1.37 -6.42
CA GLY A 383 7.50 2.64 -6.16
C GLY A 383 8.32 3.83 -6.61
N ASN A 384 7.72 5.02 -6.51
CA ASN A 384 8.36 6.28 -6.82
C ASN A 384 9.58 6.52 -5.92
N ILE A 385 10.74 6.80 -6.53
CA ILE A 385 11.99 7.11 -5.82
C ILE A 385 12.20 8.62 -5.63
N GLY A 386 11.32 9.46 -6.21
CA GLY A 386 11.35 10.92 -6.11
C GLY A 386 12.22 11.60 -7.17
N THR A 387 12.10 12.92 -7.26
CA THR A 387 12.70 13.74 -8.33
C THR A 387 14.12 14.25 -8.05
N GLU A 388 14.82 13.69 -7.07
CA GLU A 388 16.22 14.01 -6.78
C GLU A 388 17.14 13.43 -7.84
N THR A 389 17.80 14.28 -8.60
CA THR A 389 18.65 13.91 -9.75
C THR A 389 19.77 12.92 -9.39
N SER A 390 20.27 12.95 -8.15
CA SER A 390 21.33 12.06 -7.65
C SER A 390 20.93 10.58 -7.59
N LYS A 391 19.63 10.27 -7.56
CA LYS A 391 19.10 8.90 -7.54
C LYS A 391 19.12 8.22 -8.91
N TYR A 392 19.26 9.00 -9.99
CA TYR A 392 19.19 8.51 -11.38
C TYR A 392 20.62 8.33 -11.94
N THR A 393 21.21 7.19 -11.65
CA THR A 393 22.63 6.88 -11.94
C THR A 393 22.84 6.05 -13.20
N GLY A 394 21.78 5.63 -13.87
CA GLY A 394 21.84 4.76 -15.06
C GLY A 394 22.33 5.49 -16.31
N GLY A 395 21.98 6.78 -16.45
CA GLY A 395 22.43 7.59 -17.59
C GLY A 395 21.60 8.86 -17.77
N THR A 396 22.05 9.70 -18.71
CA THR A 396 21.37 10.92 -19.16
C THR A 396 20.92 10.71 -20.61
N PHE A 397 19.72 11.15 -20.94
CA PHE A 397 19.23 11.09 -22.32
C PHE A 397 19.92 12.13 -23.20
N THR A 398 20.08 11.84 -24.48
CA THR A 398 20.72 12.72 -25.46
C THR A 398 19.74 13.29 -26.48
N LYS A 399 18.57 12.66 -26.60
CA LYS A 399 17.47 13.04 -27.51
C LYS A 399 16.13 12.46 -27.00
N THR A 400 15.04 12.87 -27.59
CA THR A 400 13.71 12.26 -27.40
C THR A 400 13.05 12.06 -28.76
N PRO A 401 12.51 10.86 -29.12
CA PRO A 401 12.67 9.60 -28.36
C PRO A 401 14.10 9.03 -28.40
N GLU A 402 14.47 8.29 -27.37
CA GLU A 402 15.75 7.55 -27.33
C GLU A 402 15.54 6.09 -26.90
N THR A 403 16.23 5.19 -27.55
CA THR A 403 16.27 3.77 -27.15
C THR A 403 17.51 3.51 -26.32
N ILE A 404 17.31 3.11 -25.07
CA ILE A 404 18.38 2.73 -24.15
C ILE A 404 18.46 1.21 -24.01
N THR A 405 19.68 0.72 -23.74
CA THR A 405 19.91 -0.70 -23.41
C THR A 405 19.83 -0.88 -21.91
N ILE A 406 18.99 -1.80 -21.48
CA ILE A 406 18.81 -2.10 -20.06
C ILE A 406 19.83 -3.18 -19.66
N PRO A 407 20.53 -3.02 -18.51
CA PRO A 407 21.42 -4.04 -17.98
C PRO A 407 20.65 -5.32 -17.61
N THR A 408 21.08 -6.48 -18.13
CA THR A 408 20.47 -7.78 -17.85
C THR A 408 21.47 -8.76 -17.22
N THR A 409 22.45 -8.25 -16.48
CA THR A 409 23.56 -9.05 -15.91
C THR A 409 23.22 -9.77 -14.62
N VAL A 410 22.19 -9.31 -13.92
CA VAL A 410 21.76 -9.87 -12.61
C VAL A 410 20.28 -10.22 -12.69
N GLY A 411 19.93 -11.44 -12.26
CA GLY A 411 18.54 -11.88 -12.18
C GLY A 411 17.77 -11.17 -11.09
N GLY A 412 16.48 -10.99 -11.29
CA GLY A 412 15.61 -10.33 -10.33
C GLY A 412 14.45 -9.59 -10.99
N THR A 413 13.68 -8.91 -10.17
CA THR A 413 12.61 -8.01 -10.60
C THR A 413 13.10 -6.58 -10.53
N TYR A 414 12.89 -5.84 -11.61
CA TYR A 414 13.42 -4.49 -11.79
C TYR A 414 12.37 -3.56 -12.38
N TYR A 415 12.64 -2.26 -12.24
CA TYR A 415 11.86 -1.18 -12.84
C TYR A 415 12.80 -0.15 -13.44
N LEU A 416 12.42 0.40 -14.59
CA LEU A 416 13.09 1.52 -15.19
C LEU A 416 12.41 2.80 -14.71
N HIS A 417 13.13 3.64 -13.98
CA HIS A 417 12.70 4.94 -13.53
C HIS A 417 13.28 6.01 -14.45
N VAL A 418 12.45 6.86 -14.97
CA VAL A 418 12.82 7.97 -15.86
C VAL A 418 12.46 9.28 -15.17
N LEU A 419 13.43 10.12 -14.91
CA LEU A 419 13.25 11.50 -14.48
C LEU A 419 13.17 12.39 -15.69
N THR A 420 11.99 12.92 -16.00
CA THR A 420 11.83 13.95 -17.01
C THR A 420 12.01 15.33 -16.39
N VAL A 421 12.62 16.23 -17.13
CA VAL A 421 12.84 17.63 -16.72
C VAL A 421 12.55 18.53 -17.93
N ASP A 422 11.78 19.58 -17.73
CA ASP A 422 11.52 20.61 -18.75
C ASP A 422 12.52 21.78 -18.66
N ASN A 423 12.35 22.76 -19.54
CA ASN A 423 13.20 23.95 -19.53
C ASN A 423 12.81 24.96 -18.45
N ALA A 424 11.65 24.85 -17.84
CA ALA A 424 11.23 25.61 -16.67
C ALA A 424 11.82 25.07 -15.36
N GLY A 425 12.22 23.79 -15.36
CA GLY A 425 12.79 23.09 -14.20
C GLY A 425 11.79 22.20 -13.47
N ASN A 426 10.56 22.04 -13.99
CA ASN A 426 9.59 21.08 -13.45
C ASN A 426 10.09 19.66 -13.69
N LYS A 427 9.74 18.75 -12.79
CA LYS A 427 10.32 17.40 -12.75
C LYS A 427 9.27 16.37 -12.45
N LYS A 428 9.24 15.33 -13.25
CA LYS A 428 8.38 14.17 -13.01
C LYS A 428 9.11 12.86 -13.18
N GLU A 429 8.83 11.94 -12.29
CA GLU A 429 9.26 10.56 -12.40
C GLU A 429 8.20 9.75 -13.13
N ILE A 430 8.64 8.94 -14.10
CA ILE A 430 7.82 7.95 -14.78
C ILE A 430 8.47 6.59 -14.55
N ILE A 431 7.67 5.59 -14.20
CA ILE A 431 8.12 4.24 -13.88
C ILE A 431 7.59 3.28 -14.94
N SER A 432 8.44 2.36 -15.40
CA SER A 432 8.02 1.29 -16.30
C SER A 432 7.11 0.27 -15.63
N GLU A 433 6.47 -0.55 -16.40
CA GLU A 433 5.96 -1.83 -15.92
C GLU A 433 7.10 -2.72 -15.39
N LYS A 434 6.74 -3.75 -14.62
CA LYS A 434 7.66 -4.71 -14.02
C LYS A 434 8.49 -5.44 -15.07
N ILE A 435 9.81 -5.46 -14.90
CA ILE A 435 10.77 -6.17 -15.75
C ILE A 435 11.36 -7.33 -14.97
N LYS A 436 11.24 -8.52 -15.53
CA LYS A 436 11.76 -9.76 -14.94
C LYS A 436 13.01 -10.22 -15.69
N ILE A 437 14.16 -10.22 -15.00
CA ILE A 437 15.39 -10.82 -15.50
C ILE A 437 15.58 -12.15 -14.80
N THR A 438 15.50 -13.26 -15.56
CA THR A 438 15.58 -14.62 -14.99
C THR A 438 16.97 -15.20 -15.20
N SER A 439 17.61 -15.60 -14.09
CA SER A 439 18.76 -16.48 -14.15
C SER A 439 18.25 -17.91 -14.19
N VAL A 440 18.37 -18.54 -15.33
CA VAL A 440 18.16 -19.99 -15.42
C VAL A 440 19.49 -20.67 -15.06
N PRO A 441 19.50 -21.68 -14.19
CA PRO A 441 20.72 -22.41 -13.88
C PRO A 441 21.38 -23.00 -15.13
N ASN A 442 22.69 -23.16 -15.12
CA ASN A 442 23.42 -23.75 -16.22
C ASN A 442 22.78 -25.08 -16.68
N ASN A 443 22.68 -25.25 -17.99
CA ASN A 443 22.06 -26.43 -18.63
C ASN A 443 20.51 -26.51 -18.50
N TRP A 444 19.85 -25.44 -18.04
CA TRP A 444 18.42 -25.31 -18.09
C TRP A 444 18.02 -24.16 -19.01
N LYS A 445 16.83 -24.19 -19.57
CA LYS A 445 16.20 -23.09 -20.30
C LYS A 445 14.76 -22.94 -19.88
N GLN A 446 14.23 -21.71 -19.98
CA GLN A 446 12.80 -21.46 -19.86
C GLN A 446 12.05 -22.15 -21.00
N THR A 447 10.83 -22.57 -20.71
CA THR A 447 9.91 -23.14 -21.68
C THR A 447 8.49 -22.67 -21.42
N THR A 448 7.51 -23.24 -22.10
CA THR A 448 6.09 -22.95 -21.89
C THR A 448 5.38 -24.15 -21.26
N SER A 449 4.23 -23.93 -20.64
CA SER A 449 3.40 -25.00 -20.09
C SER A 449 2.87 -25.99 -21.14
N SER A 450 2.92 -25.62 -22.42
CA SER A 450 2.51 -26.44 -23.54
C SER A 450 3.67 -27.20 -24.21
N ASP A 451 4.92 -27.01 -23.73
CA ASP A 451 6.09 -27.72 -24.27
C ASP A 451 6.01 -29.22 -23.93
N PRO A 452 5.96 -30.14 -24.93
CA PRO A 452 5.90 -31.57 -24.68
C PRO A 452 7.17 -32.11 -24.01
N GLU A 453 8.28 -31.36 -24.02
CA GLU A 453 9.52 -31.71 -23.38
C GLU A 453 9.58 -31.33 -21.88
N TRP A 454 8.59 -30.59 -21.39
CA TRP A 454 8.62 -30.06 -20.02
C TRP A 454 8.53 -31.18 -18.96
N TYR A 455 7.66 -32.18 -19.18
CA TYR A 455 7.52 -33.32 -18.26
C TYR A 455 7.04 -34.57 -18.96
N ASP A 456 7.30 -35.73 -18.35
CA ASP A 456 6.83 -37.02 -18.81
C ASP A 456 6.55 -37.93 -17.61
N TYR A 457 5.27 -38.02 -17.25
CA TYR A 457 4.73 -39.03 -16.33
C TYR A 457 3.86 -40.05 -17.07
N GLY A 458 3.88 -40.02 -18.41
CA GLY A 458 2.89 -40.70 -19.24
C GLY A 458 1.65 -39.84 -19.51
N THR A 459 0.62 -40.41 -20.14
CA THR A 459 -0.57 -39.68 -20.62
C THR A 459 -1.64 -39.43 -19.55
N GLU A 460 -1.44 -39.92 -18.34
CA GLU A 460 -2.48 -40.04 -17.30
C GLU A 460 -2.10 -39.28 -16.03
N VAL A 461 -1.62 -38.05 -16.19
CA VAL A 461 -1.21 -37.20 -15.05
C VAL A 461 -1.77 -35.79 -15.20
N ASN A 462 -2.04 -35.14 -14.09
CA ASN A 462 -2.43 -33.73 -14.09
C ASN A 462 -1.29 -32.86 -14.60
N ALA A 463 -1.62 -31.94 -15.49
CA ALA A 463 -0.68 -30.89 -15.88
C ALA A 463 -0.24 -30.08 -14.64
N PRO A 464 1.07 -29.74 -14.56
CA PRO A 464 1.55 -28.90 -13.47
C PRO A 464 0.85 -27.55 -13.46
N LYS A 465 0.33 -27.14 -12.29
CA LYS A 465 -0.34 -25.86 -12.12
C LYS A 465 0.67 -24.78 -11.73
N LEU A 466 0.90 -23.84 -12.64
CA LEU A 466 1.80 -22.71 -12.38
C LEU A 466 1.05 -21.59 -11.65
N GLY A 467 1.69 -21.04 -10.64
CA GLY A 467 1.24 -19.82 -9.97
C GLY A 467 1.88 -18.56 -10.54
N GLU A 468 1.47 -17.42 -10.06
CA GLU A 468 2.06 -16.13 -10.46
C GLU A 468 3.58 -16.12 -10.17
N GLY A 469 4.36 -15.65 -11.12
CA GLY A 469 5.82 -15.58 -11.00
C GLY A 469 6.56 -16.91 -11.22
N MET A 470 5.85 -18.02 -11.47
CA MET A 470 6.49 -19.29 -11.80
C MET A 470 6.70 -19.45 -13.31
N THR A 471 7.88 -19.95 -13.68
CA THR A 471 8.27 -20.20 -15.09
C THR A 471 8.69 -21.64 -15.26
N PRO A 472 8.10 -22.41 -16.20
CA PRO A 472 8.53 -23.77 -16.48
C PRO A 472 9.96 -23.78 -17.07
N ILE A 473 10.74 -24.80 -16.68
CA ILE A 473 12.11 -24.97 -17.15
C ILE A 473 12.36 -26.41 -17.60
N VAL A 474 13.16 -26.57 -18.67
CA VAL A 474 13.60 -27.86 -19.18
C VAL A 474 15.13 -27.97 -19.21
N TYR A 475 15.64 -29.14 -18.95
CA TYR A 475 17.07 -29.43 -19.01
C TYR A 475 17.54 -29.55 -20.45
N ILE A 476 18.66 -28.88 -20.79
CA ILE A 476 19.26 -28.85 -22.13
C ILE A 476 20.71 -29.30 -22.13
N GLY A 477 21.25 -29.72 -20.97
CA GLY A 477 22.63 -30.22 -20.88
C GLY A 477 22.88 -31.55 -21.61
N GLU A 478 24.14 -31.97 -21.63
CA GLU A 478 24.52 -33.25 -22.14
C GLU A 478 23.82 -34.38 -21.37
N ASN A 479 23.53 -35.50 -22.04
CA ASN A 479 22.79 -36.62 -21.45
C ASN A 479 21.36 -36.28 -20.94
N LYS A 480 20.63 -35.45 -21.68
CA LYS A 480 19.24 -35.15 -21.40
C LYS A 480 18.43 -36.45 -21.26
N PRO A 481 17.78 -36.67 -20.09
CA PRO A 481 16.96 -37.87 -19.91
C PRO A 481 15.74 -37.84 -20.83
N THR A 482 15.38 -39.03 -21.36
CA THR A 482 14.19 -39.20 -22.22
C THR A 482 12.97 -39.67 -21.47
N GLU A 483 13.13 -40.13 -20.22
CA GLU A 483 12.06 -40.61 -19.34
C GLU A 483 12.22 -40.10 -17.92
N LYS A 484 11.24 -40.31 -17.06
CA LYS A 484 11.23 -39.88 -15.66
C LYS A 484 11.47 -38.38 -15.49
N LYS A 485 10.88 -37.60 -16.37
CA LYS A 485 10.93 -36.14 -16.36
C LYS A 485 9.82 -35.62 -15.47
N TRP A 486 10.10 -35.44 -14.20
CA TRP A 486 9.19 -34.68 -13.35
C TRP A 486 9.24 -33.19 -13.75
N ALA A 487 8.10 -32.51 -13.78
CA ALA A 487 8.07 -31.12 -14.20
C ALA A 487 8.87 -30.25 -13.23
N ASN A 488 9.69 -29.39 -13.78
CA ASN A 488 10.46 -28.40 -13.03
C ASN A 488 10.01 -26.99 -13.41
N ALA A 489 9.94 -26.12 -12.40
CA ALA A 489 9.66 -24.70 -12.58
C ALA A 489 10.63 -23.89 -11.73
N MET A 490 10.71 -22.61 -12.04
CA MET A 490 11.52 -21.64 -11.32
C MET A 490 10.65 -20.48 -10.90
N THR A 491 10.82 -19.97 -9.70
CA THR A 491 10.25 -18.71 -9.21
C THR A 491 11.14 -17.53 -9.59
N GLU A 492 10.64 -16.32 -9.39
CA GLU A 492 11.30 -15.07 -9.83
C GLU A 492 12.72 -14.88 -9.26
N ASP A 493 12.98 -15.36 -8.05
CA ASP A 493 14.27 -15.31 -7.37
C ASP A 493 15.28 -16.36 -7.88
N GLY A 494 14.88 -17.18 -8.86
CA GLY A 494 15.67 -18.28 -9.41
C GLY A 494 15.62 -19.57 -8.59
N SER A 495 14.76 -19.68 -7.59
CA SER A 495 14.53 -20.90 -6.83
C SER A 495 13.85 -21.96 -7.69
N MET A 496 14.30 -23.22 -7.56
CA MET A 496 13.85 -24.36 -8.38
C MET A 496 12.87 -25.25 -7.63
N TRP A 497 11.83 -25.67 -8.34
CA TRP A 497 10.71 -26.45 -7.80
C TRP A 497 10.41 -27.65 -8.68
N VAL A 498 9.96 -28.74 -8.06
CA VAL A 498 9.57 -29.99 -8.71
C VAL A 498 8.10 -30.26 -8.44
N TRP A 499 7.34 -30.52 -9.50
CA TRP A 499 5.91 -30.84 -9.38
C TRP A 499 5.70 -32.29 -8.96
N ILE A 500 4.92 -32.49 -7.92
CA ILE A 500 4.41 -33.77 -7.46
C ILE A 500 2.90 -33.80 -7.73
N PRO A 501 2.47 -34.52 -8.79
CA PRO A 501 1.05 -34.57 -9.16
C PRO A 501 0.24 -35.37 -8.16
N ARG A 502 -1.03 -35.05 -8.00
CA ARG A 502 -1.96 -35.76 -7.11
C ARG A 502 -2.10 -37.22 -7.51
N TYR A 503 -2.00 -38.12 -6.53
CA TYR A 503 -2.14 -39.56 -6.77
C TYR A 503 -2.75 -40.31 -5.57
N ALA A 504 -3.23 -41.52 -5.85
CA ALA A 504 -3.45 -42.57 -4.88
C ALA A 504 -2.35 -43.61 -4.99
N TYR A 505 -2.04 -44.29 -3.89
CA TYR A 505 -0.96 -45.29 -3.81
C TYR A 505 -1.43 -46.56 -3.12
N SER A 506 -0.68 -47.66 -3.38
CA SER A 506 -0.82 -48.90 -2.64
C SER A 506 0.57 -49.51 -2.39
N ILE A 507 0.88 -49.80 -1.14
CA ILE A 507 2.07 -50.60 -0.77
C ILE A 507 1.72 -52.08 -0.96
N THR A 508 2.16 -52.65 -2.08
CA THR A 508 1.82 -54.02 -2.47
C THR A 508 2.68 -55.09 -1.78
N SER A 509 3.85 -54.69 -1.29
CA SER A 509 4.72 -55.53 -0.46
C SER A 509 5.57 -54.67 0.47
N GLY A 510 6.11 -55.26 1.55
CA GLY A 510 6.97 -54.51 2.53
C GLY A 510 6.22 -53.58 3.46
N TYR A 511 4.88 -53.63 3.52
CA TYR A 511 4.12 -52.86 4.46
C TYR A 511 4.52 -53.22 5.89
N HIS A 512 4.73 -52.21 6.74
CA HIS A 512 5.14 -52.31 8.15
C HIS A 512 6.36 -53.24 8.30
N SER A 513 7.39 -52.98 7.50
CA SER A 513 8.61 -53.79 7.40
C SER A 513 9.86 -52.90 7.36
N SER A 514 11.01 -53.43 7.76
CA SER A 514 12.32 -52.79 7.54
C SER A 514 12.89 -53.10 6.14
N SER A 515 12.32 -54.09 5.42
CA SER A 515 12.67 -54.42 4.06
C SER A 515 11.80 -53.62 3.10
N ALA A 516 12.43 -52.88 2.20
CA ALA A 516 11.71 -52.05 1.24
C ALA A 516 10.88 -52.93 0.27
N GLY A 517 9.63 -52.56 0.12
CA GLY A 517 8.69 -53.26 -0.77
C GLY A 517 8.40 -52.49 -2.07
N ASN A 518 7.26 -52.75 -2.63
CA ASN A 518 6.79 -52.16 -3.89
C ASN A 518 5.63 -51.21 -3.62
N ILE A 519 5.62 -50.10 -4.33
CA ILE A 519 4.54 -49.13 -4.32
C ILE A 519 3.96 -48.97 -5.73
N GLU A 520 2.66 -49.09 -5.85
CA GLU A 520 1.92 -48.75 -7.05
C GLU A 520 1.24 -47.41 -6.91
N ILE A 521 1.17 -46.66 -8.00
CA ILE A 521 0.63 -45.30 -8.08
C ILE A 521 -0.48 -45.27 -9.12
N LYS A 522 -1.59 -44.59 -8.79
CA LYS A 522 -2.64 -44.16 -9.72
C LYS A 522 -2.77 -42.66 -9.64
N PHE A 523 -2.51 -41.94 -10.72
CA PHE A 523 -2.72 -40.52 -10.76
C PHE A 523 -4.22 -40.21 -10.80
N LEU A 524 -4.62 -39.16 -10.09
CA LEU A 524 -5.99 -38.67 -9.97
C LEU A 524 -6.24 -37.48 -10.90
N LYS A 525 -7.47 -37.34 -11.38
CA LYS A 525 -7.88 -36.26 -12.30
C LYS A 525 -8.04 -34.96 -11.51
N GLU A 526 -7.19 -34.01 -11.77
CA GLU A 526 -7.23 -32.70 -11.12
C GLU A 526 -7.32 -32.82 -9.58
N SER A 527 -8.25 -32.11 -8.94
CA SER A 527 -8.53 -32.22 -7.51
C SER A 527 -9.63 -33.24 -7.17
N SER A 528 -10.03 -34.07 -8.13
CA SER A 528 -11.04 -35.11 -7.90
C SER A 528 -10.46 -36.37 -7.25
N ASN A 529 -11.35 -37.22 -6.74
CA ASN A 529 -11.00 -38.55 -6.21
C ASN A 529 -11.14 -39.67 -7.27
N VAL A 530 -11.07 -39.34 -8.54
CA VAL A 530 -11.18 -40.28 -9.65
C VAL A 530 -9.82 -40.42 -10.34
N ALA A 531 -9.31 -41.64 -10.41
CA ALA A 531 -8.08 -41.92 -11.14
C ALA A 531 -8.30 -41.88 -12.66
N TYR A 532 -7.22 -41.73 -13.42
CA TYR A 532 -7.29 -41.71 -14.89
C TYR A 532 -7.79 -43.06 -15.48
N ASP A 533 -7.53 -44.17 -14.80
CA ASP A 533 -8.07 -45.48 -15.17
C ASP A 533 -9.54 -45.70 -14.78
N GLY A 534 -10.19 -44.67 -14.19
CA GLY A 534 -11.59 -44.72 -13.78
C GLY A 534 -11.82 -45.20 -12.34
N THR A 535 -10.79 -45.62 -11.62
CA THR A 535 -10.92 -45.99 -10.19
C THR A 535 -11.41 -44.77 -9.37
N SER A 536 -12.47 -44.96 -8.58
CA SER A 536 -13.08 -43.91 -7.76
C SER A 536 -13.41 -44.33 -6.33
N THR A 537 -13.06 -45.56 -5.97
CA THR A 537 -13.28 -46.12 -4.63
C THR A 537 -11.91 -46.41 -3.99
N TRP A 538 -11.72 -45.91 -2.79
CA TRP A 538 -10.46 -45.94 -2.07
C TRP A 538 -10.66 -46.50 -0.66
N ASP A 539 -9.70 -47.27 -0.18
CA ASP A 539 -9.75 -47.86 1.17
C ASP A 539 -9.53 -46.74 2.23
N ASN A 540 -8.58 -45.83 2.01
CA ASN A 540 -8.17 -44.75 2.93
C ASN A 540 -7.85 -45.25 4.36
N VAL A 541 -7.15 -46.37 4.43
CA VAL A 541 -6.72 -46.99 5.66
C VAL A 541 -5.30 -47.55 5.51
N SER A 542 -4.50 -47.50 6.55
CA SER A 542 -3.16 -48.07 6.58
C SER A 542 -3.25 -49.60 6.41
N GLY A 543 -2.45 -50.20 5.48
CA GLY A 543 -2.44 -51.64 5.27
C GLY A 543 -1.84 -52.09 3.91
N GLN A 544 -1.24 -53.29 3.90
CA GLN A 544 -0.69 -53.84 2.66
C GLN A 544 -1.78 -54.07 1.60
N GLY A 545 -1.50 -53.65 0.38
CA GLY A 545 -2.44 -53.76 -0.72
C GLY A 545 -3.61 -52.83 -0.69
N LYS A 546 -3.70 -51.94 0.31
CA LYS A 546 -4.76 -50.93 0.44
C LYS A 546 -4.48 -49.77 -0.49
N TRP A 547 -5.52 -49.29 -1.18
CA TRP A 547 -5.44 -48.12 -2.04
C TRP A 547 -5.88 -46.86 -1.29
N ASN A 548 -4.96 -45.92 -1.13
CA ASN A 548 -5.19 -44.70 -0.37
C ASN A 548 -4.95 -43.46 -1.24
N ILE A 549 -5.87 -42.49 -1.23
CA ILE A 549 -5.57 -41.15 -1.74
C ILE A 549 -4.49 -40.57 -0.83
N HIS A 550 -3.41 -40.07 -1.43
CA HIS A 550 -2.30 -39.55 -0.64
C HIS A 550 -2.69 -38.26 0.09
N PRO A 551 -2.54 -38.17 1.41
CA PRO A 551 -3.03 -37.04 2.22
C PRO A 551 -2.31 -35.72 1.94
N ALA A 552 -1.13 -35.72 1.39
CA ALA A 552 -0.35 -34.53 1.03
C ALA A 552 -1.10 -33.55 0.11
N PHE A 553 -2.05 -34.06 -0.68
CA PHE A 553 -2.77 -33.24 -1.67
C PHE A 553 -4.04 -32.60 -1.11
N ASN A 554 -4.08 -32.40 0.21
CA ASN A 554 -5.12 -31.63 0.90
C ASN A 554 -4.50 -30.45 1.64
N TYR A 555 -4.80 -29.24 1.16
CA TYR A 555 -4.35 -27.98 1.76
C TYR A 555 -5.55 -27.17 2.26
N GLY A 556 -6.41 -27.78 3.10
CA GLY A 556 -7.71 -27.25 3.46
C GLY A 556 -8.78 -27.47 2.38
N GLN A 557 -8.35 -27.81 1.18
CA GLN A 557 -9.12 -28.33 0.05
C GLN A 557 -8.24 -29.25 -0.79
N GLU A 558 -8.84 -30.08 -1.61
CA GLU A 558 -8.12 -30.98 -2.49
C GLU A 558 -7.43 -30.21 -3.62
N VAL A 559 -6.13 -30.49 -3.86
CA VAL A 559 -5.33 -29.84 -4.89
C VAL A 559 -4.85 -30.86 -5.94
N SER A 560 -4.58 -30.38 -7.16
CA SER A 560 -4.13 -31.24 -8.28
C SER A 560 -2.69 -31.72 -8.16
N GLY A 561 -1.91 -31.16 -7.26
CA GLY A 561 -0.52 -31.47 -6.95
C GLY A 561 0.11 -30.37 -6.11
N ILE A 562 1.39 -30.55 -5.80
CA ILE A 562 2.19 -29.62 -5.01
C ILE A 562 3.55 -29.37 -5.68
N TRP A 563 4.14 -28.21 -5.49
CA TRP A 563 5.50 -27.89 -5.88
C TRP A 563 6.43 -28.07 -4.67
N VAL A 564 7.32 -29.01 -4.74
CA VAL A 564 8.32 -29.28 -3.70
C VAL A 564 9.62 -28.60 -4.10
N ALA A 565 10.28 -27.96 -3.15
CA ALA A 565 11.62 -27.42 -3.34
C ALA A 565 12.54 -28.49 -3.96
N LYS A 566 13.31 -28.14 -4.97
CA LYS A 566 14.18 -29.10 -5.64
C LYS A 566 15.37 -29.52 -4.79
N PHE A 567 15.79 -28.66 -3.89
CA PHE A 567 16.92 -28.82 -2.97
C PHE A 567 16.52 -28.38 -1.56
N GLU A 568 17.30 -28.74 -0.56
CA GLU A 568 17.22 -28.12 0.75
C GLU A 568 17.20 -26.59 0.63
N ALA A 569 16.47 -25.92 1.53
CA ALA A 569 16.44 -24.47 1.61
C ALA A 569 17.85 -23.89 1.83
N SER A 570 18.10 -22.71 1.28
CA SER A 570 19.30 -21.92 1.56
C SER A 570 18.90 -20.46 1.82
N PRO A 571 19.64 -19.70 2.64
CA PRO A 571 19.39 -18.27 2.81
C PRO A 571 19.84 -17.50 1.57
N GLU A 572 19.19 -16.38 1.29
CA GLU A 572 19.59 -15.47 0.20
C GLU A 572 21.07 -15.11 0.31
N GLY A 573 21.80 -15.25 -0.80
CA GLY A 573 23.24 -15.00 -0.86
C GLY A 573 24.12 -16.15 -0.35
N ALA A 574 23.57 -17.33 -0.06
CA ALA A 574 24.34 -18.51 0.30
C ALA A 574 25.35 -18.88 -0.82
N THR A 575 26.53 -19.32 -0.41
CA THR A 575 27.62 -19.77 -1.28
C THR A 575 27.98 -21.22 -0.94
N THR A 576 29.11 -21.72 -1.46
CA THR A 576 29.69 -23.01 -1.02
C THR A 576 30.33 -22.95 0.37
N ASP A 577 30.47 -21.76 0.95
CA ASP A 577 31.00 -21.60 2.30
C ASP A 577 29.89 -21.92 3.32
N LYS A 578 30.16 -22.95 4.14
CA LYS A 578 29.29 -23.40 5.21
C LYS A 578 28.86 -22.28 6.16
N ALA A 579 29.77 -21.40 6.55
CA ALA A 579 29.52 -20.31 7.49
C ALA A 579 28.51 -19.29 6.96
N ASN A 580 28.35 -19.14 5.67
CA ASN A 580 27.35 -18.23 5.05
C ASN A 580 25.90 -18.70 5.23
N SER A 581 25.70 -19.93 5.66
CA SER A 581 24.38 -20.57 5.78
C SER A 581 24.06 -20.94 7.23
N GLU A 582 24.92 -20.63 8.18
CA GLU A 582 24.69 -20.78 9.61
C GLU A 582 24.06 -19.52 10.15
N TYR A 583 22.73 -19.53 10.27
CA TYR A 583 21.98 -18.36 10.68
C TYR A 583 20.69 -18.74 11.40
N ASP A 584 20.51 -18.21 12.60
CA ASP A 584 19.30 -18.33 13.40
C ASP A 584 18.49 -17.02 13.31
N GLY A 585 17.29 -17.10 12.78
CA GLY A 585 16.37 -15.98 12.66
C GLY A 585 15.64 -15.90 11.30
N THR A 586 14.80 -14.87 11.13
CA THR A 586 13.89 -14.71 9.99
C THR A 586 14.21 -13.53 9.08
N GLU A 587 15.34 -12.87 9.27
CA GLU A 587 15.68 -11.62 8.56
C GLU A 587 16.14 -11.86 7.12
N LYS A 588 16.70 -13.06 6.82
CA LYS A 588 17.08 -13.43 5.45
C LYS A 588 15.90 -14.02 4.69
N LYS A 589 15.89 -13.82 3.38
CA LYS A 589 14.93 -14.47 2.50
C LYS A 589 15.36 -15.89 2.19
N LEU A 590 14.39 -16.78 2.08
CA LEU A 590 14.59 -18.15 1.64
C LEU A 590 14.83 -18.20 0.13
N GLN A 591 15.72 -19.08 -0.30
CA GLN A 591 15.91 -19.48 -1.71
C GLN A 591 16.13 -21.00 -1.81
N VAL A 592 15.92 -21.56 -3.00
CA VAL A 592 16.13 -22.98 -3.32
C VAL A 592 17.03 -23.10 -4.53
N LYS A 593 18.32 -23.29 -4.32
CA LYS A 593 19.33 -23.29 -5.40
C LYS A 593 20.30 -24.45 -5.29
N PRO A 594 20.83 -24.97 -6.41
CA PRO A 594 21.87 -26.01 -6.41
C PRO A 594 23.24 -25.43 -6.07
N GLY A 595 24.10 -26.27 -5.50
CA GLY A 595 25.53 -25.98 -5.36
C GLY A 595 25.86 -24.91 -4.33
N VAL A 596 24.97 -24.65 -3.39
CA VAL A 596 25.19 -23.73 -2.26
C VAL A 596 24.99 -24.48 -0.95
N SER A 597 25.53 -23.96 0.14
CA SER A 597 25.33 -24.58 1.45
C SER A 597 23.89 -24.36 1.92
N SER A 598 23.23 -25.40 2.44
CA SER A 598 21.86 -25.35 2.94
C SER A 598 21.73 -24.44 4.18
N TRP A 599 20.53 -23.96 4.47
CA TRP A 599 20.23 -23.10 5.62
C TRP A 599 20.23 -23.92 6.90
N ARG A 600 21.21 -23.63 7.75
CA ARG A 600 21.40 -24.35 9.01
C ARG A 600 21.55 -23.37 10.16
N TYR A 601 21.57 -23.92 11.36
CA TYR A 601 21.65 -23.13 12.59
C TYR A 601 20.44 -22.21 12.79
N ILE A 602 19.26 -22.66 12.34
CA ILE A 602 17.95 -22.01 12.46
C ILE A 602 17.01 -22.96 13.21
N ASP A 603 16.14 -22.45 14.09
CA ASP A 603 15.19 -23.30 14.80
C ASP A 603 13.93 -23.59 13.97
N ILE A 604 13.17 -24.63 14.37
CA ILE A 604 12.00 -25.08 13.60
C ILE A 604 10.88 -24.04 13.50
N GLY A 605 10.74 -23.15 14.47
CA GLY A 605 9.76 -22.06 14.43
C GLY A 605 10.12 -21.00 13.41
N ASP A 606 11.40 -20.66 13.33
CA ASP A 606 11.93 -19.75 12.31
C ASP A 606 11.92 -20.41 10.93
N MET A 607 12.29 -21.73 10.80
CA MET A 607 12.13 -22.47 9.54
C MET A 607 10.68 -22.39 9.03
N TYR A 608 9.72 -22.65 9.91
CA TYR A 608 8.29 -22.56 9.59
C TYR A 608 7.90 -21.15 9.13
N THR A 609 8.38 -20.12 9.82
CA THR A 609 8.08 -18.71 9.53
C THR A 609 8.66 -18.25 8.20
N VAL A 610 9.95 -18.57 7.91
CA VAL A 610 10.56 -18.17 6.63
C VAL A 610 9.92 -18.88 5.44
N CYS A 611 9.47 -20.13 5.63
CA CYS A 611 8.72 -20.85 4.60
C CYS A 611 7.36 -20.20 4.31
N LEU A 612 6.61 -19.80 5.34
CA LEU A 612 5.33 -19.08 5.16
C LEU A 612 5.53 -17.71 4.48
N ASN A 613 6.62 -17.03 4.79
CA ASN A 613 6.93 -15.70 4.29
C ASN A 613 7.54 -15.70 2.89
N TYR A 614 7.96 -16.84 2.36
CA TYR A 614 8.61 -16.92 1.06
C TYR A 614 7.72 -16.37 -0.07
N ASN A 615 6.50 -16.90 -0.20
CA ASN A 615 5.52 -16.41 -1.17
C ASN A 615 4.09 -16.79 -0.78
N SER A 616 3.39 -15.88 -0.12
CA SER A 616 2.02 -16.13 0.36
C SER A 616 0.99 -16.34 -0.77
N ALA A 617 1.23 -15.76 -1.96
CA ALA A 617 0.35 -15.96 -3.13
C ALA A 617 0.46 -17.40 -3.68
N LEU A 618 1.57 -18.07 -3.44
CA LEU A 618 1.79 -19.48 -3.79
C LEU A 618 1.54 -20.43 -2.61
N ASN A 619 0.96 -19.96 -1.52
CA ASN A 619 0.73 -20.71 -0.29
C ASN A 619 1.99 -21.47 0.18
N SER A 620 3.14 -20.77 0.14
CA SER A 620 4.40 -21.34 0.59
C SER A 620 4.34 -21.75 2.06
N HIS A 621 4.93 -22.88 2.38
CA HIS A 621 4.99 -23.41 3.75
C HIS A 621 6.13 -24.43 3.88
N MET A 622 6.48 -24.75 5.11
CA MET A 622 7.44 -25.79 5.43
C MET A 622 6.86 -27.17 5.11
N MET A 623 7.63 -28.04 4.45
CA MET A 623 7.20 -29.39 4.06
C MET A 623 6.59 -30.13 5.26
N LYS A 624 5.39 -30.67 5.10
CA LYS A 624 4.74 -31.53 6.08
C LYS A 624 5.26 -32.97 5.96
N ASN A 625 5.00 -33.78 6.95
CA ASN A 625 5.43 -35.18 6.95
C ASN A 625 4.72 -36.03 5.85
N ASP A 626 3.46 -35.73 5.58
CA ASP A 626 2.73 -36.36 4.47
C ASP A 626 3.26 -35.88 3.10
N GLU A 627 3.71 -34.66 2.94
CA GLU A 627 4.34 -34.15 1.71
C GLU A 627 5.70 -34.79 1.48
N TRP A 628 6.50 -35.00 2.54
CA TRP A 628 7.69 -35.85 2.47
C TRP A 628 7.37 -37.25 1.97
N GLY A 629 6.34 -37.87 2.56
CA GLY A 629 5.85 -39.18 2.15
C GLY A 629 5.41 -39.23 0.68
N ALA A 630 4.79 -38.15 0.18
CA ALA A 630 4.38 -38.08 -1.22
C ALA A 630 5.57 -38.17 -2.19
N VAL A 631 6.66 -37.47 -1.87
CA VAL A 631 7.90 -37.54 -2.67
C VAL A 631 8.54 -38.93 -2.53
N ALA A 632 8.65 -39.45 -1.30
CA ALA A 632 9.26 -40.76 -1.02
C ALA A 632 8.54 -41.91 -1.73
N TYR A 633 7.20 -41.94 -1.70
CA TYR A 633 6.41 -42.96 -2.34
C TYR A 633 6.46 -42.87 -3.87
N LEU A 634 6.39 -41.69 -4.44
CA LEU A 634 6.54 -41.48 -5.88
C LEU A 634 7.95 -41.85 -6.33
N SER A 635 8.98 -41.53 -5.54
CA SER A 635 10.38 -41.95 -5.77
C SER A 635 10.54 -43.49 -5.83
N LYS A 636 9.83 -44.20 -4.93
CA LYS A 636 9.86 -45.66 -4.85
C LYS A 636 9.02 -46.36 -5.93
N SER A 637 8.18 -45.65 -6.62
CA SER A 637 7.35 -46.17 -7.71
C SER A 637 8.11 -46.27 -9.04
N LYS A 638 7.46 -46.83 -10.06
CA LYS A 638 7.97 -46.88 -11.44
C LYS A 638 8.27 -45.50 -12.05
N TYR A 639 7.72 -44.45 -11.52
CA TYR A 639 7.95 -43.07 -11.97
C TYR A 639 9.21 -42.41 -11.37
N GLY A 640 9.80 -43.03 -10.33
CA GLY A 640 11.04 -42.64 -9.70
C GLY A 640 12.15 -43.67 -9.87
N LYS A 641 12.91 -43.89 -8.81
CA LYS A 641 14.04 -44.84 -8.79
C LYS A 641 13.61 -46.32 -8.69
N GLN A 642 12.38 -46.59 -8.26
CA GLN A 642 11.78 -47.91 -8.12
C GLN A 642 12.55 -48.86 -7.18
N ASN A 643 13.46 -49.67 -7.72
CA ASN A 643 14.22 -50.65 -6.93
C ASN A 643 15.61 -50.15 -6.50
N GLU A 644 16.00 -48.97 -6.98
CA GLU A 644 17.28 -48.37 -6.61
C GLU A 644 17.08 -47.41 -5.45
N GLU A 645 18.07 -47.32 -4.55
CA GLU A 645 18.06 -46.31 -3.49
C GLU A 645 18.48 -44.93 -4.03
N VAL A 646 17.98 -43.88 -3.43
CA VAL A 646 18.49 -42.52 -3.62
C VAL A 646 19.85 -42.45 -2.93
N TRP A 647 20.89 -42.03 -3.69
CA TRP A 647 22.22 -41.89 -3.12
C TRP A 647 22.26 -40.76 -2.11
N ILE A 648 23.09 -40.99 -1.08
CA ILE A 648 23.25 -40.00 0.00
C ILE A 648 24.01 -38.75 -0.51
N ASN A 649 23.55 -37.57 -0.11
CA ASN A 649 24.35 -36.35 -0.15
C ASN A 649 25.30 -36.38 1.06
N ASN A 650 26.59 -36.70 0.81
CA ASN A 650 27.61 -36.81 1.87
C ASN A 650 28.51 -35.59 2.01
N SER A 651 28.09 -34.43 1.53
CA SER A 651 28.83 -33.18 1.63
C SER A 651 28.88 -32.68 3.08
N SER A 652 30.05 -32.62 3.71
CA SER A 652 30.28 -32.09 5.04
C SER A 652 30.09 -30.53 5.09
N SER A 653 30.06 -29.88 3.93
CA SER A 653 29.71 -28.48 3.78
C SER A 653 28.22 -28.30 3.47
N TYR A 654 27.44 -29.40 3.44
CA TYR A 654 25.99 -29.40 3.17
C TYR A 654 25.60 -28.73 1.85
N ILE A 655 26.41 -29.02 0.81
CA ILE A 655 26.17 -28.44 -0.51
C ILE A 655 24.93 -29.08 -1.15
N THR A 656 23.95 -28.28 -1.48
CA THR A 656 22.68 -28.72 -2.07
C THR A 656 22.88 -29.41 -3.42
N GLY A 657 22.22 -30.57 -3.63
CA GLY A 657 22.32 -31.40 -4.83
C GLY A 657 23.61 -32.18 -4.95
N SER A 658 24.50 -32.19 -3.96
CA SER A 658 25.70 -33.02 -3.98
C SER A 658 25.35 -34.50 -3.85
N ALA A 659 26.22 -35.39 -4.33
CA ALA A 659 26.04 -36.84 -4.25
C ALA A 659 27.35 -37.52 -3.85
N GLY A 660 27.26 -38.46 -2.91
CA GLY A 660 28.32 -39.37 -2.59
C GLY A 660 28.60 -40.38 -3.73
N ASN A 661 29.52 -41.27 -3.53
CA ASN A 661 29.91 -42.31 -4.52
C ASN A 661 29.09 -43.59 -4.41
N SER A 662 28.14 -43.68 -3.49
CA SER A 662 27.20 -44.79 -3.32
C SER A 662 25.93 -44.32 -2.56
N ALA A 663 24.94 -45.21 -2.50
CA ALA A 663 23.73 -44.96 -1.70
C ALA A 663 23.99 -44.90 -0.17
N SER A 664 25.18 -45.34 0.27
CA SER A 664 25.57 -45.45 1.67
C SER A 664 26.97 -44.86 1.93
N ALA A 665 27.37 -43.85 1.18
CA ALA A 665 28.67 -43.20 1.38
C ALA A 665 28.70 -42.47 2.75
N GLU A 666 29.60 -42.95 3.64
CA GLU A 666 29.72 -42.39 5.02
C GLU A 666 30.75 -41.27 5.15
N THR A 667 31.57 -41.07 4.15
CA THR A 667 32.66 -40.10 4.18
C THR A 667 32.54 -39.09 3.05
N ASP A 668 32.70 -37.85 3.41
CA ASP A 668 32.87 -36.77 2.43
C ASP A 668 34.09 -37.05 1.56
N VAL A 669 33.90 -37.07 0.26
CA VAL A 669 35.00 -37.27 -0.73
C VAL A 669 35.75 -35.97 -1.00
N GLY A 670 35.43 -34.86 -0.28
CA GLY A 670 36.14 -33.60 -0.36
C GLY A 670 35.94 -32.81 -1.65
N THR A 671 35.02 -33.23 -2.51
CA THR A 671 34.69 -32.56 -3.78
C THR A 671 33.19 -32.42 -3.90
N THR A 672 32.73 -31.20 -4.14
CA THR A 672 31.32 -30.94 -4.44
C THR A 672 30.96 -31.60 -5.76
N THR A 673 29.96 -32.48 -5.75
CA THR A 673 29.44 -33.12 -6.96
C THR A 673 28.41 -32.25 -7.63
N ASP A 674 28.58 -31.92 -8.89
CA ASP A 674 27.57 -31.24 -9.68
C ASP A 674 26.30 -32.11 -9.78
N TYR A 675 25.17 -31.63 -9.36
CA TYR A 675 23.88 -32.32 -9.37
C TYR A 675 23.44 -32.79 -10.77
N THR A 676 23.94 -32.17 -11.84
CA THR A 676 23.66 -32.52 -13.22
C THR A 676 24.61 -33.60 -13.79
N SER A 677 25.67 -33.94 -13.06
CA SER A 677 26.62 -34.96 -13.47
C SER A 677 26.02 -36.39 -13.43
N THR A 678 26.67 -37.33 -14.08
CA THR A 678 26.27 -38.76 -14.06
C THR A 678 26.23 -39.35 -12.63
N GLN A 679 27.05 -38.84 -11.72
CA GLN A 679 27.03 -39.20 -10.31
C GLN A 679 25.95 -38.40 -9.56
N GLY A 680 25.88 -37.08 -9.75
CA GLY A 680 24.97 -36.18 -9.06
C GLY A 680 23.50 -36.56 -9.19
N VAL A 681 23.08 -36.94 -10.40
CA VAL A 681 21.66 -37.34 -10.62
C VAL A 681 21.24 -38.59 -9.83
N LYS A 682 22.18 -39.38 -9.30
CA LYS A 682 21.86 -40.56 -8.47
C LYS A 682 21.35 -40.19 -7.07
N ALA A 683 21.64 -38.98 -6.60
CA ALA A 683 21.06 -38.41 -5.38
C ALA A 683 19.66 -37.79 -5.59
N SER A 684 19.17 -37.80 -6.81
CA SER A 684 17.81 -37.39 -7.14
C SER A 684 16.79 -38.53 -6.95
N THR A 685 15.59 -38.17 -6.53
CA THR A 685 14.44 -39.09 -6.34
C THR A 685 14.01 -39.83 -7.63
N THR A 686 14.38 -39.32 -8.79
CA THR A 686 14.15 -39.98 -10.09
C THR A 686 15.36 -40.74 -10.64
N GLY A 687 16.56 -40.49 -10.12
CA GLY A 687 17.81 -40.89 -10.72
C GLY A 687 18.16 -40.13 -12.00
N THR A 688 17.43 -39.05 -12.26
CA THR A 688 17.65 -38.08 -13.35
C THR A 688 17.73 -36.67 -12.79
N VAL A 689 18.14 -35.72 -13.59
CA VAL A 689 18.20 -34.31 -13.18
C VAL A 689 16.84 -33.70 -12.78
N TYR A 690 15.73 -34.33 -13.07
CA TYR A 690 14.39 -33.77 -12.91
C TYR A 690 13.76 -33.99 -11.53
N GLY A 691 14.31 -34.87 -10.67
CA GLY A 691 13.74 -35.15 -9.34
C GLY A 691 14.13 -34.15 -8.27
N VAL A 692 13.68 -34.44 -7.04
CA VAL A 692 14.03 -33.74 -5.80
C VAL A 692 15.35 -34.31 -5.29
N TYR A 693 16.22 -33.45 -4.82
CA TYR A 693 17.55 -33.79 -4.24
C TYR A 693 17.50 -33.62 -2.71
N ASP A 694 18.56 -33.99 -2.06
CA ASP A 694 18.86 -33.81 -0.65
C ASP A 694 17.92 -34.55 0.33
N MET A 695 16.92 -35.25 -0.17
CA MET A 695 16.05 -36.11 0.64
C MET A 695 16.78 -37.34 1.23
N SER A 696 18.06 -37.53 0.92
CA SER A 696 18.93 -38.58 1.41
C SER A 696 20.28 -38.00 1.79
N GLY A 697 20.59 -37.91 3.06
CA GLY A 697 21.79 -37.23 3.56
C GLY A 697 21.67 -35.71 3.47
N GLY A 698 22.81 -34.99 3.35
CA GLY A 698 22.78 -33.53 3.53
C GLY A 698 22.67 -33.18 5.00
N ALA A 699 21.78 -32.29 5.36
CA ALA A 699 21.38 -32.03 6.74
C ALA A 699 20.14 -32.86 7.14
N TRP A 700 19.97 -33.15 8.41
CA TRP A 700 18.66 -33.58 8.90
C TRP A 700 17.60 -32.51 8.58
N GLU A 701 16.47 -32.92 8.03
CA GLU A 701 15.44 -31.97 7.67
C GLU A 701 14.28 -31.95 8.64
N CYS A 702 14.07 -30.81 9.27
CA CYS A 702 12.84 -30.57 10.00
C CYS A 702 11.66 -30.55 9.03
N VAL A 703 10.57 -31.21 9.42
CA VAL A 703 9.27 -31.12 8.73
C VAL A 703 8.22 -30.51 9.65
N ALA A 704 7.20 -29.89 9.08
CA ALA A 704 6.10 -29.26 9.83
C ALA A 704 5.18 -30.33 10.47
N ALA A 705 5.73 -31.08 11.43
CA ALA A 705 5.04 -32.18 12.10
C ALA A 705 5.50 -32.32 13.57
N TYR A 706 4.53 -32.63 14.45
CA TYR A 706 4.82 -32.82 15.87
C TYR A 706 3.84 -33.77 16.57
N VAL A 707 4.28 -34.35 17.69
CA VAL A 707 3.43 -35.10 18.63
C VAL A 707 2.80 -34.13 19.62
N ASN A 708 1.47 -34.04 19.62
CA ASN A 708 0.73 -33.11 20.47
C ASN A 708 0.51 -33.68 21.88
N SER A 709 1.32 -33.28 22.83
CA SER A 709 1.19 -33.60 24.23
C SER A 709 1.06 -32.32 25.06
N GLU A 710 0.22 -32.32 26.09
CA GLU A 710 0.05 -31.18 27.01
C GLU A 710 1.36 -30.80 27.75
N ASN A 711 2.34 -31.70 27.75
CA ASN A 711 3.63 -31.51 28.40
C ASN A 711 4.79 -31.39 27.43
N SER A 712 4.53 -31.22 26.15
CA SER A 712 5.59 -31.13 25.13
C SER A 712 6.39 -29.82 25.21
N TYR A 713 7.69 -29.95 25.01
CA TYR A 713 8.58 -28.80 24.91
C TYR A 713 8.46 -28.18 23.52
N PHE A 714 7.56 -27.19 23.36
CA PHE A 714 7.35 -26.47 22.10
C PHE A 714 8.13 -25.17 22.01
N THR A 715 9.13 -24.96 22.86
CA THR A 715 9.86 -23.68 22.96
C THR A 715 10.36 -23.19 21.61
N TRP A 716 11.04 -24.06 20.87
CA TRP A 716 11.65 -23.73 19.57
C TRP A 716 10.66 -23.81 18.39
N GLY A 717 9.51 -24.42 18.56
CA GLY A 717 8.54 -24.64 17.49
C GLY A 717 7.17 -24.00 17.75
N SER A 718 7.07 -23.00 18.62
CA SER A 718 5.79 -22.37 18.98
C SER A 718 5.06 -21.79 17.77
N ALA A 719 5.76 -21.21 16.79
CA ALA A 719 5.17 -20.70 15.55
C ALA A 719 4.48 -21.82 14.76
N LEU A 720 5.11 -22.98 14.61
CA LEU A 720 4.56 -24.15 13.92
C LEU A 720 3.34 -24.70 14.69
N VAL A 721 3.46 -24.88 16.01
CA VAL A 721 2.37 -25.42 16.85
C VAL A 721 1.12 -24.53 16.81
N ASN A 722 1.30 -23.21 16.79
CA ASN A 722 0.22 -22.24 16.71
C ASN A 722 -0.25 -21.93 15.28
N GLY A 723 0.45 -22.44 14.26
CA GLY A 723 0.14 -22.22 12.87
C GLY A 723 -1.17 -22.89 12.42
N GLU A 724 -1.57 -22.61 11.16
CA GLU A 724 -2.79 -23.18 10.58
C GLU A 724 -2.71 -24.71 10.43
N SER A 725 -3.81 -25.40 10.59
CA SER A 725 -3.86 -26.88 10.51
C SER A 725 -3.48 -27.43 9.14
N LYS A 726 -3.71 -26.64 8.06
CA LYS A 726 -3.38 -27.06 6.69
C LYS A 726 -1.87 -27.08 6.39
N THR A 727 -1.05 -26.43 7.25
CA THR A 727 0.41 -26.27 7.05
C THR A 727 1.24 -27.17 7.99
N LYS A 728 0.60 -28.14 8.66
CA LYS A 728 1.29 -29.02 9.61
C LYS A 728 0.59 -30.37 9.77
N ASN A 729 1.34 -31.37 10.19
CA ASN A 729 0.80 -32.66 10.62
C ASN A 729 0.89 -32.80 12.15
N VAL A 730 -0.21 -33.23 12.75
CA VAL A 730 -0.28 -33.44 14.20
C VAL A 730 -0.44 -34.93 14.49
N TYR A 731 0.39 -35.44 15.39
CA TYR A 731 0.43 -36.82 15.83
C TYR A 731 -0.09 -36.96 17.25
N ASN A 732 -0.75 -38.11 17.51
CA ASN A 732 -1.30 -38.38 18.82
C ASN A 732 -0.23 -38.87 19.79
N VAL A 733 -0.34 -38.47 21.04
CA VAL A 733 0.40 -39.08 22.14
C VAL A 733 -0.21 -40.44 22.48
N GLY A 734 0.62 -41.43 22.78
CA GLY A 734 0.20 -42.76 23.16
C GLY A 734 -0.22 -42.88 24.64
N SER A 735 -0.26 -44.13 25.14
CA SER A 735 -0.58 -44.43 26.55
C SER A 735 0.47 -43.87 27.51
N SER A 736 1.65 -43.58 27.06
CA SER A 736 2.66 -42.78 27.72
C SER A 736 3.39 -41.93 26.65
N ASP A 737 4.13 -40.93 27.11
CA ASP A 737 4.85 -40.00 26.20
C ASP A 737 6.15 -40.59 25.58
N MET A 738 6.32 -41.88 25.66
CA MET A 738 7.48 -42.58 25.10
C MET A 738 7.30 -42.79 23.58
N ASP A 739 8.39 -42.74 22.85
CA ASP A 739 8.48 -42.92 21.41
C ASP A 739 7.67 -44.12 20.88
N TYR A 740 7.88 -45.30 21.48
CA TYR A 740 7.16 -46.52 21.09
C TYR A 740 5.63 -46.42 21.28
N ASN A 741 5.15 -45.80 22.34
CA ASN A 741 3.71 -45.63 22.57
C ASN A 741 3.10 -44.60 21.59
N ASN A 742 3.83 -43.53 21.32
CA ASN A 742 3.43 -42.52 20.35
C ASN A 742 3.39 -43.12 18.93
N TYR A 743 4.42 -43.92 18.57
CA TYR A 743 4.44 -44.61 17.27
C TYR A 743 3.21 -45.50 17.09
N ASN A 744 2.88 -46.35 18.05
CA ASN A 744 1.75 -47.25 17.99
C ASN A 744 0.41 -46.51 17.99
N ALA A 745 0.27 -45.41 18.70
CA ALA A 745 -0.92 -44.58 18.72
C ALA A 745 -1.25 -43.95 17.35
N ASN A 746 -0.27 -43.86 16.47
CA ASN A 746 -0.38 -43.32 15.13
C ASN A 746 -0.37 -44.39 14.02
N SER A 747 -0.56 -45.66 14.38
CA SER A 747 -0.56 -46.81 13.44
C SER A 747 -1.64 -46.74 12.33
N SER A 748 -2.67 -45.93 12.52
CA SER A 748 -3.70 -45.70 11.49
C SER A 748 -3.34 -44.59 10.49
N LYS A 749 -2.28 -43.80 10.76
CA LYS A 749 -1.80 -42.80 9.78
C LYS A 749 -1.18 -43.49 8.58
N TYR A 750 -1.35 -42.92 7.42
CA TYR A 750 -0.84 -43.41 6.16
C TYR A 750 -0.34 -42.25 5.28
N GLY A 751 0.53 -42.54 4.33
CA GLY A 751 1.06 -41.58 3.37
C GLY A 751 2.24 -40.73 3.87
N ASP A 752 2.68 -40.86 5.12
CA ASP A 752 3.77 -40.07 5.71
C ASP A 752 5.14 -40.77 5.70
N ALA A 753 5.22 -41.97 5.14
CA ALA A 753 6.41 -42.80 5.13
C ALA A 753 7.02 -42.98 6.54
N VAL A 754 6.15 -43.24 7.54
CA VAL A 754 6.54 -43.55 8.92
C VAL A 754 6.08 -44.96 9.30
N TYR A 755 4.82 -45.13 9.72
CA TYR A 755 4.34 -46.43 10.19
C TYR A 755 4.31 -47.49 9.09
N GLU A 756 3.87 -47.13 7.90
CA GLU A 756 3.69 -48.06 6.78
C GLU A 756 5.04 -48.63 6.27
N THR A 757 6.15 -47.90 6.48
CA THR A 757 7.46 -48.20 5.94
C THR A 757 8.49 -48.55 7.03
N SER A 758 8.06 -48.87 8.25
CA SER A 758 8.93 -49.27 9.35
C SER A 758 8.24 -50.31 10.23
N THR A 759 9.02 -51.06 11.02
CA THR A 759 8.50 -52.07 11.97
C THR A 759 8.37 -51.55 13.38
N SER A 760 9.10 -50.48 13.72
CA SER A 760 8.99 -49.80 14.97
C SER A 760 9.53 -48.38 14.86
N GLY A 761 9.20 -47.54 15.81
CA GLY A 761 9.71 -46.18 15.89
C GLY A 761 11.06 -46.08 16.58
N ASN A 762 11.93 -47.11 16.57
CA ASN A 762 13.20 -47.09 17.24
C ASN A 762 14.25 -47.98 16.52
N GLY A 763 15.42 -47.42 16.26
CA GLY A 763 16.56 -48.08 15.65
C GLY A 763 16.52 -48.14 14.12
N SER A 764 17.27 -49.05 13.52
CA SER A 764 17.31 -49.23 12.06
C SER A 764 16.16 -50.11 11.57
N THR A 765 14.93 -49.65 11.68
CA THR A 765 13.75 -50.44 11.48
C THR A 765 12.81 -49.89 10.39
N SER A 766 13.20 -48.82 9.68
CA SER A 766 12.53 -48.32 8.47
C SER A 766 13.03 -49.06 7.19
N TRP A 767 12.36 -48.85 6.06
CA TRP A 767 12.76 -49.44 4.79
C TRP A 767 14.24 -49.21 4.51
N TYR A 768 14.89 -50.20 3.90
CA TYR A 768 16.34 -50.27 3.68
C TYR A 768 17.17 -50.27 4.96
N SER A 769 16.56 -50.58 6.12
CA SER A 769 17.16 -50.47 7.43
C SER A 769 17.55 -49.01 7.82
N ASP A 770 16.85 -48.05 7.24
CA ASP A 770 17.00 -46.64 7.62
C ASP A 770 16.67 -46.42 9.09
N TYR A 771 17.28 -45.39 9.68
CA TYR A 771 17.12 -45.07 11.08
C TYR A 771 15.70 -44.56 11.35
N SER A 772 15.10 -45.03 12.40
CA SER A 772 13.77 -44.63 12.87
C SER A 772 13.80 -44.34 14.36
N ASN A 773 13.34 -43.14 14.74
CA ASN A 773 13.14 -42.79 16.13
C ASN A 773 11.95 -41.84 16.22
N PHE A 774 10.82 -42.35 16.67
CA PHE A 774 9.58 -41.60 16.67
C PHE A 774 9.63 -40.49 17.75
N PRO A 775 9.08 -39.31 17.52
CA PRO A 775 9.06 -38.24 18.50
C PRO A 775 8.46 -38.62 19.85
N ASP A 776 9.12 -38.17 20.90
CA ASP A 776 8.70 -38.31 22.26
C ASP A 776 8.49 -36.93 22.95
N LYS A 777 8.02 -36.96 24.17
CA LYS A 777 7.84 -35.76 24.98
C LYS A 777 9.14 -35.20 25.55
N TYR A 778 10.12 -36.10 25.81
CA TYR A 778 11.34 -35.76 26.55
C TYR A 778 12.53 -35.44 25.67
N GLY A 779 12.65 -36.11 24.52
CA GLY A 779 13.71 -35.93 23.54
C GLY A 779 13.42 -34.87 22.51
N GLY A 780 12.15 -34.65 22.24
CA GLY A 780 11.67 -33.65 21.29
C GLY A 780 10.39 -34.07 20.56
N PRO A 781 9.42 -33.21 20.50
CA PRO A 781 8.13 -33.51 19.89
C PRO A 781 8.10 -33.43 18.36
N PHE A 782 9.13 -32.90 17.73
CA PHE A 782 9.17 -32.64 16.28
C PHE A 782 9.90 -33.76 15.53
N PHE A 783 9.77 -33.76 14.20
CA PHE A 783 10.38 -34.75 13.31
C PHE A 783 11.57 -34.19 12.54
N TYR A 784 12.63 -35.05 12.43
CA TYR A 784 13.65 -34.97 11.40
C TYR A 784 13.41 -36.03 10.31
N ARG A 785 13.83 -35.74 9.08
CA ARG A 785 13.76 -36.64 7.93
C ARG A 785 15.13 -36.64 7.21
N GLY A 786 15.28 -37.57 6.24
CA GLY A 786 16.36 -37.62 5.26
C GLY A 786 17.72 -38.11 5.74
N GLY A 787 18.01 -37.91 7.02
CA GLY A 787 19.29 -38.33 7.61
C GLY A 787 20.39 -37.27 7.49
N TYR A 788 21.59 -37.64 7.86
CA TYR A 788 22.74 -36.75 8.00
C TYR A 788 23.87 -37.17 7.02
N TYR A 789 24.64 -36.22 6.51
CA TYR A 789 25.64 -36.43 5.45
C TYR A 789 26.61 -37.58 5.74
N SER A 790 26.93 -37.88 6.99
CA SER A 790 27.87 -38.95 7.40
C SER A 790 27.20 -40.19 7.99
N GLY A 791 25.85 -40.25 7.94
CA GLY A 791 25.10 -41.38 8.52
C GLY A 791 25.09 -42.66 7.69
N GLY A 792 25.49 -42.58 6.45
CA GLY A 792 25.71 -43.75 5.59
C GLY A 792 24.42 -44.53 5.31
N SER A 793 24.48 -45.85 5.48
CA SER A 793 23.37 -46.76 5.09
C SER A 793 22.14 -46.67 5.95
N ARG A 794 22.06 -45.80 6.95
CA ARG A 794 20.95 -45.71 7.86
C ARG A 794 20.22 -44.37 7.76
N GLU A 795 20.70 -43.43 6.99
CA GLU A 795 20.23 -42.06 7.00
C GLU A 795 19.83 -41.58 5.60
N ARG A 796 18.71 -42.11 5.10
CA ARG A 796 18.21 -41.88 3.75
C ARG A 796 16.70 -41.51 3.76
N VAL A 797 16.07 -41.59 2.60
CA VAL A 797 14.68 -41.07 2.34
C VAL A 797 13.66 -41.58 3.36
N PHE A 798 13.76 -42.82 3.86
CA PHE A 798 12.80 -43.40 4.80
C PHE A 798 13.23 -43.26 6.26
N SER A 799 14.34 -42.59 6.54
CA SER A 799 14.71 -42.29 7.93
C SER A 799 13.81 -41.21 8.55
N PHE A 800 13.59 -41.35 9.84
CA PHE A 800 12.96 -40.32 10.69
C PHE A 800 13.53 -40.35 12.09
N ASN A 801 13.61 -39.17 12.71
CA ASN A 801 14.15 -39.04 14.06
C ASN A 801 13.37 -37.96 14.81
N CYS A 802 13.47 -37.93 16.14
CA CYS A 802 12.90 -36.90 16.99
C CYS A 802 13.86 -35.72 17.17
N THR A 803 13.30 -34.54 17.40
CA THR A 803 14.05 -33.34 17.73
C THR A 803 13.30 -32.41 18.66
N SER A 804 14.06 -31.65 19.48
CA SER A 804 13.51 -30.51 20.23
C SER A 804 13.14 -29.31 19.35
N GLY A 805 13.59 -29.32 18.08
CA GLY A 805 13.43 -28.20 17.16
C GLY A 805 14.42 -27.05 17.36
N ALA A 806 15.39 -27.18 18.29
CA ALA A 806 16.43 -26.18 18.49
C ALA A 806 17.36 -26.09 17.27
N TYR A 807 17.99 -24.96 17.09
CA TYR A 807 18.94 -24.69 16.02
C TYR A 807 20.22 -25.53 16.19
N TYR A 808 20.63 -26.19 15.09
CA TYR A 808 21.84 -27.00 15.00
C TYR A 808 22.53 -26.83 13.67
N ASP A 809 23.85 -27.05 13.67
CA ASP A 809 24.72 -27.01 12.50
C ASP A 809 24.37 -28.07 11.43
N GLY A 810 23.71 -29.13 11.78
CA GLY A 810 23.39 -30.25 10.85
C GLY A 810 21.88 -30.37 10.55
N VAL A 811 21.12 -29.29 10.63
CA VAL A 811 19.66 -29.30 10.45
C VAL A 811 19.22 -28.25 9.45
N SER A 812 18.39 -28.66 8.49
CA SER A 812 17.84 -27.85 7.41
C SER A 812 16.35 -28.16 7.21
N PHE A 813 15.80 -27.82 6.06
CA PHE A 813 14.39 -28.01 5.73
C PHE A 813 14.11 -27.86 4.22
N HIS A 814 12.98 -28.42 3.77
CA HIS A 814 12.43 -28.17 2.43
C HIS A 814 11.15 -27.31 2.50
N PRO A 815 11.00 -26.28 1.70
CA PRO A 815 9.71 -25.60 1.49
C PRO A 815 8.86 -26.27 0.41
N VAL A 816 7.53 -25.98 0.47
CA VAL A 816 6.52 -26.46 -0.47
C VAL A 816 5.68 -25.27 -0.92
N LEU A 817 5.20 -25.29 -2.19
CA LEU A 817 4.24 -24.33 -2.72
C LEU A 817 2.97 -25.07 -3.14
N VAL A 818 1.83 -24.42 -2.89
CA VAL A 818 0.51 -24.91 -3.33
C VAL A 818 -0.19 -23.85 -4.16
N VAL A 819 -0.48 -24.19 -5.42
CA VAL A 819 -1.24 -23.34 -6.33
C VAL A 819 -2.70 -23.81 -6.32
N ILE A 820 -3.58 -23.02 -5.71
CA ILE A 820 -4.99 -23.33 -5.53
C ILE A 820 -5.83 -22.90 -6.74
#